data_c61371f75e21c6ffc9b8f1c19fd37e30
#
_entry.id   c61371f75e21c6ffc9b8f1c19fd37e30
#
_cell.length_a   1.000
_cell.length_b   1.000
_cell.length_c   1.000
_cell.angle_alpha   90.00
_cell.angle_beta   90.00
_cell.angle_gamma   90.00
#
_symmetry.space_group_name_H-M   'P 1'
#
loop_
_entity.id
_entity.type
_entity.pdbx_description
1 polymer ?
#
loop_
_entity_poly.entity_id
_entity_poly.type
_entity_poly.pdbx_seq_one_letter_code
_entity_poly.pdbx_strand_id
1 'polypeptide(L)'
;MKLRDILFLTAALALTASCSTTRTLPDNEYMLSKNKLKVINSKDFNTSGLNQYIKQSPNTGILGWTPFVSIYNWVDDDDTSGWARFCRKIGEAPVLYDPDAVITSIDNIKDRLEYLGYYDSKVTSAIHLNKKKARVVYNIALGKRYVIDSVSFALPQGGTFAEDFMEDLANVGVRAGDYLSEASLEQETVRGTEHFRDLGYFDFSKNHYVFEADTVSVPGRTFLEMRINDYTRNETPADAKPIRKFFVDSVRISHNADLMFREDILQSLNTIHPGEQYSASNVDRTYSRLSALKLFGGVSVQMNQVDTNRVNCDISLSSSKLQGFKANLEASTNSTGLIGISPQLSFYNKNLFHGGEWLNLSFLGNFQFMFNEPVSSNEFGVSAGLSLPRFLGLPYSHFRGRNIPRTEINASYNYQNRPEYTRNIVSTSFGYSGNLRRLSYQAYPLQLNIVHLKNVEQYFLEMIEANPFMKYSYQDHFDAGVGGTLYYTTNSEVKPSVSYHYARFTADLSGNLISLLKPVMKKDADGAGLIWGIPFSQYVRGELTLGRTWVFGRNGGQALATRLVGGIGHAYGNSSALPFEKQFYVGGANSMRGWQARSLGPGCEAPSQTFRIPSQTGDLKIEANVEYRFDLFWKLEGALFVDAGNVWSIQQEKSLSSFDFRNLANSIAADWGVGARIDLNFLVLRLDMGMKLHEPSRENPWLKPGEWLKRDGYSVHFGVGYPF
;
A
#
# COMPACT_ATOMS: atom_id res chain seq x y z
N MET A 1 -35.97 16.78 -18.81
CA MET A 1 -35.77 16.44 -17.39
C MET A 1 -34.39 16.90 -17.03
N LYS A 2 -34.22 17.80 -16.06
CA LYS A 2 -32.87 18.26 -15.64
C LYS A 2 -32.20 17.13 -14.86
N LEU A 3 -30.89 17.00 -14.98
CA LEU A 3 -30.08 15.96 -14.28
C LEU A 3 -30.37 15.91 -12.75
N ARG A 4 -30.74 17.07 -12.20
CA ARG A 4 -31.21 17.24 -10.82
C ARG A 4 -32.49 16.43 -10.54
N ASP A 5 -33.40 16.38 -11.49
CA ASP A 5 -34.70 15.70 -11.35
C ASP A 5 -34.50 14.18 -11.45
N ILE A 6 -33.51 13.74 -12.24
CA ILE A 6 -33.08 12.34 -12.34
C ILE A 6 -32.40 11.90 -11.03
N LEU A 7 -31.51 12.72 -10.45
CA LEU A 7 -30.84 12.44 -9.17
C LEU A 7 -31.84 12.46 -8.00
N PHE A 8 -32.79 13.37 -7.99
CA PHE A 8 -33.88 13.36 -6.99
C PHE A 8 -34.83 12.18 -7.19
N LEU A 9 -35.12 11.79 -8.42
CA LEU A 9 -35.93 10.63 -8.72
C LEU A 9 -35.22 9.33 -8.33
N THR A 10 -33.92 9.21 -8.61
CA THR A 10 -33.11 8.05 -8.19
C THR A 10 -32.91 7.99 -6.70
N ALA A 11 -32.69 9.11 -6.01
CA ALA A 11 -32.63 9.17 -4.55
C ALA A 11 -34.00 8.89 -3.91
N ALA A 12 -35.10 9.40 -4.47
CA ALA A 12 -36.46 9.09 -4.00
C ALA A 12 -36.85 7.63 -4.28
N LEU A 13 -36.49 7.08 -5.43
CA LEU A 13 -36.67 5.64 -5.73
C LEU A 13 -35.82 4.78 -4.78
N ALA A 14 -34.60 5.17 -4.46
CA ALA A 14 -33.74 4.48 -3.49
C ALA A 14 -34.36 4.51 -2.07
N LEU A 15 -34.96 5.62 -1.67
CA LEU A 15 -35.64 5.75 -0.37
C LEU A 15 -36.93 4.94 -0.28
N THR A 16 -37.68 4.80 -1.38
CA THR A 16 -38.91 3.99 -1.44
C THR A 16 -38.63 2.49 -1.56
N ALA A 17 -37.48 2.10 -2.15
CA ALA A 17 -37.03 0.71 -2.24
C ALA A 17 -36.61 0.11 -0.87
N SER A 18 -36.51 0.91 0.18
CA SER A 18 -36.07 0.51 1.52
C SER A 18 -37.04 -0.45 2.25
N CYS A 19 -38.24 -0.68 1.77
CA CYS A 19 -39.26 -1.45 2.51
C CYS A 19 -39.42 -2.93 2.10
N SER A 20 -38.67 -3.47 1.12
CA SER A 20 -39.03 -4.78 0.54
C SER A 20 -37.98 -5.89 0.56
N THR A 21 -36.92 -5.79 1.38
CA THR A 21 -35.86 -6.82 1.41
C THR A 21 -36.31 -8.23 1.85
N THR A 22 -37.51 -8.35 2.41
CA THR A 22 -38.10 -9.62 2.87
C THR A 22 -39.43 -9.93 2.22
N ARG A 23 -39.83 -9.22 1.16
CA ARG A 23 -41.17 -9.35 0.54
C ARG A 23 -41.35 -10.69 -0.14
N THR A 24 -40.35 -11.23 -0.77
CA THR A 24 -40.36 -12.48 -1.53
C THR A 24 -40.16 -13.73 -0.67
N LEU A 25 -39.84 -13.57 0.63
CA LEU A 25 -39.59 -14.70 1.50
C LEU A 25 -40.87 -15.42 1.90
N PRO A 26 -40.92 -16.77 1.87
CA PRO A 26 -41.99 -17.57 2.44
C PRO A 26 -42.24 -17.24 3.90
N ASP A 27 -43.45 -17.60 4.42
CA ASP A 27 -43.85 -17.17 5.77
C ASP A 27 -43.01 -17.79 6.89
N ASN A 28 -42.37 -18.93 6.64
CA ASN A 28 -41.57 -19.67 7.62
C ASN A 28 -40.06 -19.45 7.46
N GLU A 29 -39.62 -18.55 6.53
CA GLU A 29 -38.20 -18.27 6.28
C GLU A 29 -37.82 -16.88 6.77
N TYR A 30 -36.62 -16.77 7.29
CA TYR A 30 -36.10 -15.53 7.83
C TYR A 30 -34.76 -15.17 7.14
N MET A 31 -34.63 -13.96 6.71
CA MET A 31 -33.37 -13.41 6.18
C MET A 31 -32.38 -13.14 7.33
N LEU A 32 -31.17 -13.67 7.24
CA LEU A 32 -30.11 -13.35 8.19
C LEU A 32 -29.69 -11.89 8.05
N SER A 33 -30.00 -11.09 9.05
CA SER A 33 -29.75 -9.64 9.04
C SER A 33 -28.45 -9.23 9.73
N LYS A 34 -28.04 -9.94 10.78
CA LYS A 34 -26.84 -9.60 11.55
C LYS A 34 -26.37 -10.77 12.40
N ASN A 35 -25.05 -10.96 12.46
CA ASN A 35 -24.38 -11.74 13.50
C ASN A 35 -23.75 -10.77 14.54
N LYS A 36 -23.79 -11.14 15.80
CA LYS A 36 -23.16 -10.40 16.88
C LYS A 36 -22.44 -11.36 17.83
N LEU A 37 -21.17 -11.14 18.06
CA LEU A 37 -20.41 -11.82 19.10
C LEU A 37 -20.49 -10.99 20.39
N LYS A 38 -20.76 -11.63 21.51
CA LYS A 38 -20.86 -11.01 22.82
C LYS A 38 -20.15 -11.88 23.86
N VAL A 39 -19.07 -11.38 24.42
CA VAL A 39 -18.44 -12.02 25.59
C VAL A 39 -19.18 -11.59 26.84
N ILE A 40 -19.53 -12.57 27.69
CA ILE A 40 -20.39 -12.34 28.85
C ILE A 40 -19.56 -12.05 30.10
N ASN A 41 -18.41 -12.71 30.24
CA ASN A 41 -17.61 -12.75 31.45
C ASN A 41 -16.26 -11.99 31.36
N SER A 42 -15.99 -11.29 30.26
CA SER A 42 -14.79 -10.47 30.09
C SER A 42 -15.11 -9.25 29.21
N LYS A 43 -14.51 -8.11 29.53
CA LYS A 43 -14.59 -6.89 28.71
C LYS A 43 -13.37 -6.68 27.82
N ASP A 44 -12.26 -7.32 28.14
CA ASP A 44 -10.96 -7.08 27.49
C ASP A 44 -10.70 -8.02 26.30
N PHE A 45 -11.54 -9.05 26.13
CA PHE A 45 -11.39 -10.00 25.03
C PHE A 45 -11.88 -9.40 23.70
N ASN A 46 -10.97 -9.32 22.73
CA ASN A 46 -11.28 -8.83 21.40
C ASN A 46 -11.92 -9.94 20.52
N THR A 47 -13.20 -9.78 20.20
CA THR A 47 -13.96 -10.73 19.38
C THR A 47 -13.74 -10.59 17.87
N SER A 48 -13.00 -9.58 17.39
CA SER A 48 -12.86 -9.35 15.95
C SER A 48 -12.26 -10.54 15.20
N GLY A 49 -11.31 -11.23 15.80
CA GLY A 49 -10.69 -12.43 15.25
C GLY A 49 -11.60 -13.68 15.20
N LEU A 50 -12.77 -13.64 15.84
CA LEU A 50 -13.72 -14.76 15.81
C LEU A 50 -14.74 -14.66 14.67
N ASN A 51 -14.89 -13.51 14.01
CA ASN A 51 -15.87 -13.33 12.94
C ASN A 51 -15.67 -14.29 11.76
N GLN A 52 -14.44 -14.64 11.44
CA GLN A 52 -14.10 -15.57 10.36
C GLN A 52 -14.54 -17.03 10.63
N TYR A 53 -14.83 -17.37 11.88
CA TYR A 53 -15.29 -18.69 12.29
C TYR A 53 -16.81 -18.83 12.25
N ILE A 54 -17.54 -17.76 11.93
CA ILE A 54 -18.98 -17.78 11.70
C ILE A 54 -19.23 -18.29 10.27
N LYS A 55 -19.90 -19.45 10.17
CA LYS A 55 -20.14 -20.16 8.91
C LYS A 55 -21.02 -19.38 7.95
N GLN A 56 -22.02 -18.65 8.46
CA GLN A 56 -22.99 -17.93 7.67
C GLN A 56 -22.89 -16.42 7.95
N SER A 57 -22.66 -15.63 6.91
CA SER A 57 -22.61 -14.17 6.99
C SER A 57 -23.86 -13.55 6.36
N PRO A 58 -24.38 -12.43 6.90
CA PRO A 58 -25.51 -11.72 6.30
C PRO A 58 -25.14 -11.15 4.93
N ASN A 59 -26.15 -10.74 4.18
CA ASN A 59 -25.97 -10.06 2.89
C ASN A 59 -25.12 -8.79 3.01
N THR A 60 -24.48 -8.44 1.92
CA THR A 60 -23.65 -7.22 1.82
C THR A 60 -24.50 -5.98 2.05
N GLY A 61 -24.14 -5.19 3.06
CA GLY A 61 -24.84 -3.95 3.40
C GLY A 61 -23.93 -2.73 3.23
N ILE A 62 -24.46 -1.65 2.66
CA ILE A 62 -23.83 -0.35 2.57
C ILE A 62 -24.41 0.53 3.65
N LEU A 63 -23.63 0.91 4.69
CA LEU A 63 -24.09 1.71 5.82
C LEU A 63 -25.37 1.16 6.51
N GLY A 64 -25.51 -0.16 6.56
CA GLY A 64 -26.66 -0.83 7.17
C GLY A 64 -27.87 -1.04 6.25
N TRP A 65 -27.82 -0.56 5.03
CA TRP A 65 -28.80 -0.82 3.98
C TRP A 65 -28.30 -1.93 3.04
N THR A 66 -29.22 -2.82 2.58
CA THR A 66 -28.91 -3.95 1.69
C THR A 66 -29.55 -3.75 0.32
N PRO A 67 -29.03 -2.81 -0.53
CA PRO A 67 -29.65 -2.44 -1.80
C PRO A 67 -29.69 -3.59 -2.79
N PHE A 68 -28.71 -4.47 -2.77
CA PHE A 68 -28.62 -5.59 -3.71
C PHE A 68 -29.67 -6.66 -3.48
N VAL A 69 -30.06 -6.89 -2.22
CA VAL A 69 -31.22 -7.73 -1.90
C VAL A 69 -32.52 -7.10 -2.41
N SER A 70 -32.64 -5.77 -2.30
CA SER A 70 -33.81 -5.08 -2.86
C SER A 70 -33.88 -5.20 -4.38
N ILE A 71 -32.74 -5.08 -5.09
CA ILE A 71 -32.69 -5.25 -6.56
C ILE A 71 -33.02 -6.68 -6.97
N TYR A 72 -32.52 -7.68 -6.23
CA TYR A 72 -32.85 -9.08 -6.47
C TYR A 72 -34.37 -9.31 -6.37
N ASN A 73 -35.00 -8.73 -5.36
CA ASN A 73 -36.42 -8.87 -5.08
C ASN A 73 -37.35 -7.97 -5.95
N TRP A 74 -36.82 -7.22 -6.94
CA TRP A 74 -37.63 -6.46 -7.90
C TRP A 74 -38.33 -7.33 -8.92
N VAL A 75 -37.87 -8.56 -9.08
CA VAL A 75 -38.38 -9.54 -10.04
C VAL A 75 -38.84 -10.79 -9.32
N ASP A 76 -39.91 -11.36 -9.79
CA ASP A 76 -40.44 -12.60 -9.25
C ASP A 76 -39.57 -13.79 -9.68
N ASP A 77 -39.55 -14.87 -8.85
CA ASP A 77 -38.65 -16.01 -9.08
C ASP A 77 -38.91 -16.73 -10.41
N ASP A 78 -40.14 -16.70 -10.90
CA ASP A 78 -40.58 -17.35 -12.15
C ASP A 78 -40.30 -16.45 -13.42
N ASP A 79 -39.91 -15.20 -13.25
CA ASP A 79 -39.63 -14.31 -14.38
C ASP A 79 -38.31 -14.64 -15.07
N THR A 80 -38.36 -15.07 -16.32
CA THR A 80 -37.20 -15.41 -17.17
C THR A 80 -36.79 -14.30 -18.14
N SER A 81 -37.37 -13.11 -18.05
CA SER A 81 -37.10 -11.97 -18.91
C SER A 81 -35.62 -11.52 -18.85
N GLY A 82 -35.19 -10.78 -19.87
CA GLY A 82 -33.85 -10.19 -19.88
C GLY A 82 -33.61 -9.24 -18.71
N TRP A 83 -34.67 -8.53 -18.27
CA TRP A 83 -34.66 -7.66 -17.10
C TRP A 83 -34.50 -8.46 -15.81
N ALA A 84 -35.22 -9.57 -15.65
CA ALA A 84 -35.09 -10.42 -14.48
C ALA A 84 -33.70 -11.03 -14.38
N ARG A 85 -33.14 -11.50 -15.49
CA ARG A 85 -31.73 -12.00 -15.52
C ARG A 85 -30.73 -10.89 -15.13
N PHE A 86 -30.95 -9.65 -15.55
CA PHE A 86 -30.13 -8.51 -15.17
C PHE A 86 -30.24 -8.19 -13.68
N CYS A 87 -31.45 -8.13 -13.12
CA CYS A 87 -31.68 -7.87 -11.70
C CYS A 87 -31.08 -8.98 -10.82
N ARG A 88 -31.22 -10.25 -11.19
CA ARG A 88 -30.60 -11.37 -10.44
C ARG A 88 -29.09 -11.40 -10.56
N LYS A 89 -28.53 -10.92 -11.67
CA LYS A 89 -27.06 -10.83 -11.87
C LYS A 89 -26.43 -9.71 -11.04
N ILE A 90 -27.14 -8.58 -10.87
CA ILE A 90 -26.69 -7.43 -10.08
C ILE A 90 -27.08 -7.58 -8.62
N GLY A 91 -28.27 -8.13 -8.35
CA GLY A 91 -28.78 -8.35 -7.01
C GLY A 91 -28.09 -9.51 -6.30
N GLU A 92 -28.23 -9.52 -5.00
CA GLU A 92 -27.76 -10.59 -4.11
C GLU A 92 -28.99 -11.31 -3.54
N ALA A 93 -29.07 -12.63 -3.72
CA ALA A 93 -30.16 -13.43 -3.12
C ALA A 93 -30.17 -13.24 -1.60
N PRO A 94 -31.33 -13.13 -0.96
CA PRO A 94 -31.40 -13.03 0.50
C PRO A 94 -30.78 -14.26 1.16
N VAL A 95 -29.84 -14.04 2.07
CA VAL A 95 -29.23 -15.11 2.86
C VAL A 95 -30.23 -15.55 3.91
N LEU A 96 -30.75 -16.75 3.75
CA LEU A 96 -31.71 -17.33 4.69
C LEU A 96 -31.00 -17.77 5.97
N TYR A 97 -31.64 -17.56 7.10
CA TYR A 97 -31.18 -18.07 8.38
C TYR A 97 -31.18 -19.61 8.37
N ASP A 98 -30.02 -20.19 8.65
CA ASP A 98 -29.82 -21.65 8.71
C ASP A 98 -29.37 -22.04 10.13
N PRO A 99 -30.20 -22.81 10.85
CA PRO A 99 -29.88 -23.32 12.20
C PRO A 99 -28.61 -24.17 12.24
N ASP A 100 -28.34 -25.00 11.21
CA ASP A 100 -27.19 -25.90 11.18
C ASP A 100 -25.89 -25.11 10.99
N ALA A 101 -25.94 -24.05 10.21
CA ALA A 101 -24.81 -23.13 10.08
C ALA A 101 -24.52 -22.39 11.39
N VAL A 102 -25.51 -22.13 12.23
CA VAL A 102 -25.30 -21.53 13.56
C VAL A 102 -24.62 -22.52 14.50
N ILE A 103 -25.06 -23.80 14.49
CA ILE A 103 -24.45 -24.88 15.31
C ILE A 103 -22.96 -25.03 14.90
N THR A 104 -22.67 -25.15 13.59
CA THR A 104 -21.30 -25.23 13.06
C THR A 104 -20.47 -24.02 13.49
N SER A 105 -21.06 -22.82 13.51
CA SER A 105 -20.37 -21.61 13.95
C SER A 105 -20.04 -21.63 15.45
N ILE A 106 -20.92 -22.20 16.27
CA ILE A 106 -20.69 -22.38 17.71
C ILE A 106 -19.48 -23.29 17.93
N ASP A 107 -19.44 -24.44 17.23
CA ASP A 107 -18.33 -25.38 17.35
C ASP A 107 -17.02 -24.76 16.87
N ASN A 108 -16.99 -24.12 15.70
CA ASN A 108 -15.80 -23.44 15.18
C ASN A 108 -15.28 -22.33 16.14
N ILE A 109 -16.20 -21.57 16.76
CA ILE A 109 -15.82 -20.54 17.74
C ILE A 109 -15.24 -21.20 18.99
N LYS A 110 -15.82 -22.29 19.46
CA LYS A 110 -15.35 -23.05 20.61
C LYS A 110 -13.96 -23.61 20.37
N ASP A 111 -13.72 -24.27 19.25
CA ASP A 111 -12.43 -24.82 18.86
C ASP A 111 -11.36 -23.71 18.80
N ARG A 112 -11.73 -22.54 18.23
CA ARG A 112 -10.82 -21.40 18.19
C ARG A 112 -10.47 -20.85 19.58
N LEU A 113 -11.41 -20.85 20.50
CA LEU A 113 -11.18 -20.44 21.89
C LEU A 113 -10.25 -21.41 22.61
N GLU A 114 -10.44 -22.72 22.42
CA GLU A 114 -9.54 -23.77 22.96
C GLU A 114 -8.14 -23.62 22.41
N TYR A 115 -7.99 -23.43 21.09
CA TYR A 115 -6.71 -23.13 20.46
C TYR A 115 -6.00 -21.89 21.07
N LEU A 116 -6.78 -20.88 21.51
CA LEU A 116 -6.27 -19.68 22.19
C LEU A 116 -6.03 -19.91 23.71
N GLY A 117 -6.27 -21.10 24.22
CA GLY A 117 -6.06 -21.48 25.62
C GLY A 117 -7.23 -21.15 26.55
N TYR A 118 -8.44 -20.96 26.03
CA TYR A 118 -9.66 -20.82 26.83
C TYR A 118 -10.42 -22.14 26.83
N TYR A 119 -10.01 -23.06 27.66
CA TYR A 119 -10.57 -24.43 27.77
C TYR A 119 -11.95 -24.41 28.43
N ASP A 120 -12.82 -25.33 28.02
CA ASP A 120 -14.19 -25.45 28.51
C ASP A 120 -15.03 -24.16 28.27
N SER A 121 -14.70 -23.39 27.24
CA SER A 121 -15.48 -22.23 26.85
C SER A 121 -16.90 -22.64 26.42
N LYS A 122 -17.91 -21.89 26.87
CA LYS A 122 -19.29 -22.11 26.49
C LYS A 122 -19.74 -21.07 25.50
N VAL A 123 -20.18 -21.52 24.33
CA VAL A 123 -20.74 -20.68 23.28
C VAL A 123 -22.21 -21.08 23.07
N THR A 124 -23.10 -20.11 23.16
CA THR A 124 -24.54 -20.31 22.94
C THR A 124 -25.06 -19.26 21.98
N SER A 125 -26.12 -19.57 21.24
CA SER A 125 -26.79 -18.61 20.37
C SER A 125 -28.11 -18.13 20.94
N ALA A 126 -28.40 -16.83 20.76
CA ALA A 126 -29.72 -16.25 20.95
C ALA A 126 -30.21 -15.70 19.62
N ILE A 127 -31.36 -16.18 19.16
CA ILE A 127 -31.95 -15.82 17.87
C ILE A 127 -33.09 -14.85 18.11
N HIS A 128 -33.00 -13.67 17.52
CA HIS A 128 -34.03 -12.64 17.58
C HIS A 128 -34.69 -12.53 16.21
N LEU A 129 -35.94 -12.96 16.13
CA LEU A 129 -36.76 -12.90 14.91
C LEU A 129 -37.65 -11.66 14.95
N ASN A 130 -37.60 -10.84 13.91
CA ASN A 130 -38.46 -9.66 13.76
C ASN A 130 -38.74 -9.40 12.27
N LYS A 131 -40.00 -9.29 11.87
CA LYS A 131 -40.45 -8.98 10.49
C LYS A 131 -39.70 -9.76 9.41
N LYS A 132 -39.68 -11.08 9.48
CA LYS A 132 -38.95 -12.00 8.59
C LYS A 132 -37.42 -11.76 8.55
N LYS A 133 -36.82 -11.13 9.58
CA LYS A 133 -35.41 -10.97 9.77
C LYS A 133 -34.92 -11.72 11.00
N ALA A 134 -33.84 -12.49 10.85
CA ALA A 134 -33.17 -13.17 11.94
C ALA A 134 -31.88 -12.39 12.31
N ARG A 135 -31.69 -12.18 13.60
CA ARG A 135 -30.44 -11.69 14.16
C ARG A 135 -29.90 -12.75 15.12
N VAL A 136 -28.68 -13.22 14.85
CA VAL A 136 -28.01 -14.21 15.70
C VAL A 136 -27.02 -13.50 16.63
N VAL A 137 -27.14 -13.75 17.92
CA VAL A 137 -26.19 -13.28 18.93
C VAL A 137 -25.49 -14.49 19.52
N TYR A 138 -24.22 -14.64 19.27
CA TYR A 138 -23.36 -15.66 19.87
C TYR A 138 -22.87 -15.14 21.22
N ASN A 139 -23.38 -15.73 22.31
CA ASN A 139 -22.97 -15.42 23.67
C ASN A 139 -21.82 -16.34 24.06
N ILE A 140 -20.68 -15.76 24.39
CA ILE A 140 -19.43 -16.45 24.67
C ILE A 140 -19.12 -16.28 26.15
N ALA A 141 -19.07 -17.36 26.90
CA ALA A 141 -18.48 -17.41 28.22
C ALA A 141 -17.08 -18.04 28.08
N LEU A 142 -16.05 -17.23 28.21
CA LEU A 142 -14.66 -17.69 28.17
C LEU A 142 -14.43 -18.67 29.31
N GLY A 143 -13.81 -19.80 28.97
CA GLY A 143 -13.51 -20.85 29.91
C GLY A 143 -12.22 -20.61 30.69
N LYS A 144 -11.72 -21.65 31.32
CA LYS A 144 -10.52 -21.60 32.17
C LYS A 144 -9.26 -21.42 31.33
N ARG A 145 -8.28 -20.77 31.91
CA ARG A 145 -6.92 -20.76 31.39
C ARG A 145 -6.01 -21.44 32.39
N TYR A 146 -5.08 -22.20 31.90
CA TYR A 146 -4.06 -22.84 32.73
C TYR A 146 -2.76 -22.06 32.64
N VAL A 147 -2.17 -21.73 33.78
CA VAL A 147 -0.85 -21.12 33.86
C VAL A 147 0.18 -22.24 33.88
N ILE A 148 1.18 -22.16 33.03
CA ILE A 148 2.31 -23.10 33.03
C ILE A 148 3.15 -22.86 34.29
N ASP A 149 3.22 -23.87 35.16
CA ASP A 149 3.95 -23.79 36.41
C ASP A 149 5.43 -24.10 36.18
N SER A 150 5.71 -25.15 35.39
CA SER A 150 7.05 -25.48 34.93
C SER A 150 7.03 -26.13 33.55
N VAL A 151 8.15 -26.01 32.85
CA VAL A 151 8.37 -26.67 31.55
C VAL A 151 9.56 -27.62 31.74
N SER A 152 9.35 -28.90 31.42
CA SER A 152 10.40 -29.92 31.34
C SER A 152 10.69 -30.25 29.88
N PHE A 153 11.90 -30.71 29.61
CA PHE A 153 12.35 -31.01 28.24
C PHE A 153 12.82 -32.46 28.17
N ALA A 154 12.23 -33.24 27.26
CA ALA A 154 12.67 -34.59 26.95
C ALA A 154 13.30 -34.57 25.55
N LEU A 155 14.62 -34.74 25.49
CA LEU A 155 15.39 -34.63 24.24
C LEU A 155 15.89 -36.02 23.81
N PRO A 156 16.10 -36.23 22.49
CA PRO A 156 16.65 -37.47 21.97
C PRO A 156 18.07 -37.67 22.50
N GLN A 157 18.40 -38.94 22.81
CA GLN A 157 19.71 -39.30 23.32
C GLN A 157 20.73 -39.50 22.19
N GLY A 158 21.91 -38.95 22.37
CA GLY A 158 23.01 -39.04 21.40
C GLY A 158 23.02 -37.95 20.34
N GLY A 159 24.21 -37.61 19.84
CA GLY A 159 24.42 -36.54 18.89
C GLY A 159 24.51 -35.14 19.52
N THR A 160 24.67 -34.11 18.68
CA THR A 160 24.87 -32.71 19.10
C THR A 160 23.57 -31.95 19.29
N PHE A 161 22.40 -32.55 18.96
CA PHE A 161 21.11 -31.85 18.98
C PHE A 161 20.71 -31.38 20.37
N ALA A 162 20.91 -32.23 21.38
CA ALA A 162 20.58 -31.87 22.76
C ALA A 162 21.44 -30.71 23.28
N GLU A 163 22.71 -30.64 22.89
CA GLU A 163 23.62 -29.54 23.23
C GLU A 163 23.16 -28.24 22.57
N ASP A 164 22.90 -28.25 21.25
CA ASP A 164 22.41 -27.10 20.52
C ASP A 164 21.05 -26.63 21.05
N PHE A 165 20.18 -27.56 21.47
CA PHE A 165 18.89 -27.20 22.09
C PHE A 165 19.09 -26.48 23.42
N MET A 166 20.00 -26.95 24.24
CA MET A 166 20.30 -26.33 25.55
C MET A 166 20.91 -24.94 25.38
N GLU A 167 21.68 -24.70 24.33
CA GLU A 167 22.18 -23.36 24.00
C GLU A 167 21.03 -22.42 23.60
N ASP A 168 19.97 -22.91 22.89
CA ASP A 168 18.81 -22.15 22.49
C ASP A 168 17.72 -22.01 23.58
N LEU A 169 17.88 -22.65 24.72
CA LEU A 169 16.88 -22.71 25.79
C LEU A 169 16.38 -21.34 26.24
N ALA A 170 17.24 -20.33 26.24
CA ALA A 170 16.86 -18.95 26.58
C ALA A 170 15.87 -18.30 25.59
N ASN A 171 15.83 -18.79 24.35
CA ASN A 171 14.98 -18.28 23.28
C ASN A 171 13.66 -19.05 23.15
N VAL A 172 13.48 -20.17 23.86
CA VAL A 172 12.20 -20.91 23.88
C VAL A 172 11.08 -19.98 24.31
N GLY A 173 10.05 -19.92 23.46
CA GLY A 173 8.94 -18.98 23.63
C GLY A 173 7.89 -19.41 24.64
N VAL A 174 7.94 -20.64 25.13
CA VAL A 174 6.98 -21.19 26.11
C VAL A 174 7.68 -21.30 27.47
N ARG A 175 7.19 -20.58 28.47
CA ARG A 175 7.86 -20.41 29.76
C ARG A 175 6.91 -20.59 30.95
N ALA A 176 7.44 -20.89 32.09
CA ALA A 176 6.70 -20.83 33.35
C ALA A 176 6.15 -19.42 33.58
N GLY A 177 4.89 -19.34 33.97
CA GLY A 177 4.12 -18.11 34.11
C GLY A 177 3.25 -17.73 32.89
N ASP A 178 3.53 -18.30 31.71
CA ASP A 178 2.71 -18.11 30.52
C ASP A 178 1.41 -18.90 30.61
N TYR A 179 0.42 -18.52 29.79
CA TYR A 179 -0.78 -19.31 29.65
C TYR A 179 -0.60 -20.41 28.61
N LEU A 180 -1.02 -21.63 28.96
CA LEU A 180 -1.07 -22.74 28.02
C LEU A 180 -2.04 -22.42 26.87
N SER A 181 -1.59 -22.51 25.64
CA SER A 181 -2.43 -22.42 24.44
C SER A 181 -1.77 -23.17 23.29
N GLU A 182 -2.55 -23.84 22.44
CA GLU A 182 -2.02 -24.48 21.23
C GLU A 182 -1.33 -23.47 20.32
N ALA A 183 -1.85 -22.24 20.27
CA ALA A 183 -1.25 -21.15 19.51
C ALA A 183 0.20 -20.86 19.91
N SER A 184 0.50 -20.83 21.23
CA SER A 184 1.86 -20.60 21.72
C SER A 184 2.78 -21.79 21.48
N LEU A 185 2.24 -23.01 21.63
CA LEU A 185 2.96 -24.25 21.35
C LEU A 185 3.31 -24.36 19.86
N GLU A 186 2.35 -24.08 18.97
CA GLU A 186 2.60 -24.07 17.53
C GLU A 186 3.62 -22.99 17.12
N GLN A 187 3.54 -21.80 17.72
CA GLN A 187 4.51 -20.73 17.47
C GLN A 187 5.92 -21.18 17.86
N GLU A 188 6.09 -21.90 18.98
CA GLU A 188 7.38 -22.44 19.40
C GLU A 188 7.87 -23.54 18.45
N THR A 189 6.99 -24.45 17.99
CA THR A 189 7.42 -25.47 17.02
C THR A 189 7.90 -24.86 15.70
N VAL A 190 7.27 -23.76 15.25
CA VAL A 190 7.71 -23.02 14.04
C VAL A 190 9.07 -22.38 14.30
N ARG A 191 9.21 -21.63 15.41
CA ARG A 191 10.46 -20.96 15.78
C ARG A 191 11.63 -21.93 15.88
N GLY A 192 11.43 -23.00 16.65
CA GLY A 192 12.48 -24.00 16.87
C GLY A 192 12.81 -24.77 15.59
N THR A 193 11.81 -25.09 14.75
CA THR A 193 12.07 -25.72 13.45
C THR A 193 12.92 -24.82 12.55
N GLU A 194 12.59 -23.52 12.46
CA GLU A 194 13.39 -22.57 11.68
C GLU A 194 14.82 -22.47 12.21
N HIS A 195 14.97 -22.36 13.54
CA HIS A 195 16.27 -22.25 14.19
C HIS A 195 17.15 -23.49 13.96
N PHE A 196 16.64 -24.69 14.23
CA PHE A 196 17.42 -25.91 14.08
C PHE A 196 17.73 -26.25 12.63
N ARG A 197 16.79 -25.99 11.71
CA ARG A 197 17.09 -26.11 10.28
C ARG A 197 18.16 -25.12 9.81
N ASP A 198 18.28 -23.99 10.48
CA ASP A 198 19.36 -23.04 10.20
C ASP A 198 20.71 -23.49 10.78
N LEU A 199 20.68 -24.26 11.87
CA LEU A 199 21.83 -24.95 12.47
C LEU A 199 22.19 -26.28 11.79
N GLY A 200 21.69 -26.57 10.60
CA GLY A 200 22.09 -27.72 9.81
C GLY A 200 21.19 -28.95 9.88
N TYR A 201 20.18 -28.97 10.73
CA TYR A 201 19.27 -30.11 10.88
C TYR A 201 18.23 -30.14 9.76
N PHE A 202 18.64 -30.64 8.59
CA PHE A 202 17.83 -30.61 7.36
C PHE A 202 16.48 -31.33 7.49
N ASP A 203 16.47 -32.53 8.07
CA ASP A 203 15.26 -33.36 8.22
C ASP A 203 14.38 -32.91 9.40
N PHE A 204 14.83 -31.96 10.22
CA PHE A 204 14.08 -31.52 11.38
C PHE A 204 12.82 -30.74 10.98
N SER A 205 11.70 -31.07 11.59
CA SER A 205 10.40 -30.48 11.29
C SER A 205 9.55 -30.33 12.55
N LYS A 206 8.48 -29.52 12.46
CA LYS A 206 7.50 -29.34 13.53
C LYS A 206 6.89 -30.66 14.02
N ASN A 207 6.90 -31.74 13.20
CA ASN A 207 6.32 -33.04 13.55
C ASN A 207 7.18 -33.84 14.55
N HIS A 208 8.38 -33.40 14.85
CA HIS A 208 9.22 -33.98 15.92
C HIS A 208 8.81 -33.51 17.32
N TYR A 209 8.06 -32.40 17.41
CA TYR A 209 7.58 -31.87 18.68
C TYR A 209 6.33 -32.60 19.16
N VAL A 210 6.36 -32.97 20.43
CA VAL A 210 5.20 -33.51 21.19
C VAL A 210 5.10 -32.72 22.49
N PHE A 211 3.91 -32.27 22.84
CA PHE A 211 3.66 -31.57 24.09
C PHE A 211 2.70 -32.39 24.95
N GLU A 212 3.05 -32.63 26.18
CA GLU A 212 2.22 -33.29 27.18
C GLU A 212 1.98 -32.31 28.33
N ALA A 213 0.70 -32.00 28.60
CA ALA A 213 0.34 -31.04 29.62
C ALA A 213 -0.55 -31.67 30.69
N ASP A 214 -0.07 -31.73 31.93
CA ASP A 214 -0.86 -32.15 33.07
C ASP A 214 -1.67 -30.99 33.62
N THR A 215 -2.95 -30.99 33.35
CA THR A 215 -3.94 -29.98 33.78
C THR A 215 -4.81 -30.45 34.96
N VAL A 216 -4.55 -31.66 35.49
CA VAL A 216 -5.38 -32.33 36.49
C VAL A 216 -4.76 -32.21 37.92
N SER A 217 -3.45 -32.36 38.03
CA SER A 217 -2.75 -32.42 39.30
C SER A 217 -2.89 -31.16 40.17
N VAL A 218 -2.96 -29.97 39.54
CA VAL A 218 -3.10 -28.69 40.26
C VAL A 218 -4.16 -27.82 39.58
N PRO A 219 -5.23 -27.41 40.27
CA PRO A 219 -6.30 -26.59 39.66
C PRO A 219 -5.76 -25.26 39.14
N GLY A 220 -6.03 -24.98 37.84
CA GLY A 220 -5.66 -23.73 37.17
C GLY A 220 -4.17 -23.60 36.79
N ARG A 221 -3.37 -24.65 37.05
CA ARG A 221 -1.96 -24.73 36.67
C ARG A 221 -1.71 -25.97 35.82
N THR A 222 -0.62 -25.97 35.07
CA THR A 222 -0.20 -27.10 34.27
C THR A 222 1.32 -27.32 34.39
N PHE A 223 1.73 -28.55 34.39
CA PHE A 223 3.12 -28.96 34.18
C PHE A 223 3.23 -29.38 32.71
N LEU A 224 4.09 -28.71 31.95
CA LEU A 224 4.25 -28.96 30.54
C LEU A 224 5.54 -29.71 30.27
N GLU A 225 5.46 -30.84 29.62
CA GLU A 225 6.62 -31.52 29.04
C GLU A 225 6.68 -31.22 27.53
N MET A 226 7.78 -30.65 27.09
CA MET A 226 8.13 -30.51 25.68
C MET A 226 9.09 -31.67 25.33
N ARG A 227 8.58 -32.59 24.53
CA ARG A 227 9.37 -33.74 24.06
C ARG A 227 9.71 -33.54 22.60
N ILE A 228 10.98 -33.76 22.24
CA ILE A 228 11.44 -33.82 20.87
C ILE A 228 11.84 -35.25 20.57
N ASN A 229 11.14 -35.87 19.64
CA ASN A 229 11.41 -37.25 19.23
C ASN A 229 12.35 -37.25 18.01
N ASP A 230 13.11 -38.35 17.86
CA ASP A 230 13.91 -38.63 16.66
C ASP A 230 13.13 -39.34 15.55
N TYR A 231 11.80 -39.32 15.66
CA TYR A 231 10.80 -39.72 14.65
C TYR A 231 9.68 -38.72 14.58
N THR A 232 8.98 -38.68 13.44
CA THR A 232 7.85 -37.75 13.23
C THR A 232 6.52 -38.36 13.71
N ARG A 233 5.47 -37.56 13.87
CA ARG A 233 4.13 -38.01 14.28
C ARG A 233 3.52 -39.11 13.39
N ASN A 234 3.99 -39.24 12.13
CA ASN A 234 3.52 -40.23 11.16
C ASN A 234 4.35 -41.51 11.17
N GLU A 235 5.36 -41.59 12.00
CA GLU A 235 6.33 -42.67 12.14
C GLU A 235 6.19 -43.30 13.53
N THR A 236 6.77 -44.47 13.69
CA THR A 236 6.82 -45.19 14.97
C THR A 236 8.23 -45.10 15.59
N PRO A 237 8.38 -45.35 16.91
CA PRO A 237 9.73 -45.43 17.51
C PRO A 237 10.68 -46.41 16.83
N ALA A 238 10.14 -47.40 16.07
CA ALA A 238 10.96 -48.31 15.29
C ALA A 238 11.60 -47.68 14.06
N ASP A 239 11.03 -46.56 13.57
CA ASP A 239 11.49 -45.79 12.42
C ASP A 239 12.46 -44.67 12.83
N ALA A 240 12.80 -44.56 14.12
CA ALA A 240 13.61 -43.49 14.69
C ALA A 240 14.96 -43.37 13.96
N LYS A 241 15.29 -42.16 13.56
CA LYS A 241 16.56 -41.80 12.90
C LYS A 241 17.24 -40.69 13.71
N PRO A 242 18.56 -40.85 14.03
CA PRO A 242 19.24 -39.81 14.78
C PRO A 242 19.12 -38.44 14.10
N ILE A 243 18.71 -37.43 14.84
CA ILE A 243 18.70 -36.05 14.39
C ILE A 243 20.15 -35.59 14.23
N ARG A 244 20.55 -35.24 13.03
CA ARG A 244 21.96 -34.94 12.69
C ARG A 244 22.07 -33.69 11.81
N LYS A 245 23.27 -33.08 11.82
CA LYS A 245 23.61 -31.95 10.93
C LYS A 245 23.99 -32.49 9.56
N PHE A 246 23.49 -31.79 8.53
CA PHE A 246 23.78 -32.06 7.13
C PHE A 246 24.75 -31.04 6.56
N PHE A 247 25.51 -31.46 5.56
CA PHE A 247 26.46 -30.63 4.82
C PHE A 247 26.09 -30.64 3.32
N VAL A 248 26.36 -29.52 2.67
CA VAL A 248 26.13 -29.40 1.23
C VAL A 248 27.23 -30.15 0.48
N ASP A 249 26.86 -31.12 -0.34
CA ASP A 249 27.82 -31.89 -1.15
C ASP A 249 28.11 -31.17 -2.47
N SER A 250 27.07 -30.81 -3.21
CA SER A 250 27.19 -30.10 -4.49
C SER A 250 26.10 -29.08 -4.68
N VAL A 251 26.37 -28.04 -5.49
CA VAL A 251 25.41 -27.03 -5.91
C VAL A 251 25.39 -26.99 -7.42
N ARG A 252 24.22 -27.21 -8.02
CA ARG A 252 23.99 -27.14 -9.46
C ARG A 252 23.00 -26.01 -9.77
N ILE A 253 23.41 -25.08 -10.62
CA ILE A 253 22.53 -24.03 -11.12
C ILE A 253 22.21 -24.34 -12.59
N SER A 254 20.92 -24.44 -12.93
CA SER A 254 20.44 -24.68 -14.28
C SER A 254 19.48 -23.58 -14.71
N HIS A 255 19.61 -23.12 -15.93
CA HIS A 255 18.71 -22.13 -16.54
C HIS A 255 18.46 -22.49 -18.02
N ASN A 256 17.42 -21.88 -18.60
CA ASN A 256 17.10 -22.07 -20.01
C ASN A 256 18.28 -21.63 -20.88
N ALA A 257 18.59 -22.42 -21.92
CA ALA A 257 19.70 -22.15 -22.84
C ALA A 257 19.60 -20.80 -23.56
N ASP A 258 18.37 -20.31 -23.78
CA ASP A 258 18.11 -19.04 -24.46
C ASP A 258 18.38 -17.81 -23.57
N LEU A 259 18.59 -17.99 -22.25
CA LEU A 259 18.89 -16.92 -21.33
C LEU A 259 20.38 -16.65 -21.25
N MET A 260 20.84 -15.63 -21.95
CA MET A 260 22.21 -15.13 -21.76
C MET A 260 22.31 -14.40 -20.42
N PHE A 261 22.99 -15.00 -19.44
CA PHE A 261 23.24 -14.42 -18.13
C PHE A 261 24.66 -14.71 -17.66
N ARG A 262 25.26 -13.77 -16.95
CA ARG A 262 26.65 -13.91 -16.48
C ARG A 262 26.72 -14.84 -15.27
N GLU A 263 27.49 -15.90 -15.40
CA GLU A 263 27.67 -16.95 -14.39
C GLU A 263 28.25 -16.41 -13.07
N ASP A 264 29.20 -15.46 -13.15
CA ASP A 264 29.81 -14.82 -11.99
C ASP A 264 28.79 -14.14 -11.07
N ILE A 265 27.72 -13.58 -11.66
CA ILE A 265 26.64 -12.95 -10.90
C ILE A 265 25.75 -14.01 -10.27
N LEU A 266 25.38 -15.08 -10.97
CA LEU A 266 24.59 -16.17 -10.39
C LEU A 266 25.30 -16.78 -9.18
N GLN A 267 26.59 -17.04 -9.30
CA GLN A 267 27.38 -17.57 -8.18
C GLN A 267 27.50 -16.60 -7.02
N SER A 268 27.61 -15.28 -7.28
CA SER A 268 27.67 -14.27 -6.23
C SER A 268 26.34 -14.06 -5.49
N LEU A 269 25.21 -14.40 -6.11
CA LEU A 269 23.88 -14.34 -5.52
C LEU A 269 23.55 -15.59 -4.71
N ASN A 270 24.19 -16.71 -5.03
CA ASN A 270 24.08 -17.95 -4.29
C ASN A 270 24.81 -17.83 -2.93
N THR A 271 24.15 -18.26 -1.86
CA THR A 271 24.69 -18.28 -0.52
C THR A 271 24.86 -19.69 0.03
N ILE A 272 24.74 -20.69 -0.85
CA ILE A 272 24.89 -22.11 -0.53
C ILE A 272 26.17 -22.59 -1.22
N HIS A 273 27.14 -23.05 -0.44
CA HIS A 273 28.43 -23.50 -1.00
C HIS A 273 28.73 -24.96 -0.64
N PRO A 274 29.35 -25.72 -1.55
CA PRO A 274 29.78 -27.07 -1.25
C PRO A 274 30.74 -27.11 -0.03
N GLY A 275 30.56 -28.12 0.82
CA GLY A 275 31.33 -28.28 2.04
C GLY A 275 30.82 -27.50 3.25
N GLU A 276 29.95 -26.53 3.07
CA GLU A 276 29.33 -25.80 4.18
C GLU A 276 28.19 -26.60 4.82
N GLN A 277 27.93 -26.29 6.08
CA GLN A 277 26.80 -26.83 6.81
C GLN A 277 25.48 -26.31 6.18
N TYR A 278 24.47 -27.18 6.08
CA TYR A 278 23.15 -26.77 5.61
C TYR A 278 22.58 -25.65 6.49
N SER A 279 21.93 -24.69 5.86
CA SER A 279 21.21 -23.60 6.53
C SER A 279 19.95 -23.26 5.74
N ALA A 280 18.79 -23.37 6.39
CA ALA A 280 17.50 -23.01 5.77
C ALA A 280 17.45 -21.54 5.38
N SER A 281 18.04 -20.66 6.17
CA SER A 281 18.11 -19.23 5.84
C SER A 281 19.03 -18.94 4.64
N ASN A 282 20.07 -19.73 4.38
CA ASN A 282 20.86 -19.61 3.15
C ASN A 282 20.06 -20.03 1.91
N VAL A 283 19.26 -21.08 2.03
CA VAL A 283 18.35 -21.53 0.95
C VAL A 283 17.33 -20.44 0.62
N ASP A 284 16.65 -19.92 1.63
CA ASP A 284 15.68 -18.85 1.49
C ASP A 284 16.31 -17.54 0.97
N ARG A 285 17.53 -17.22 1.42
CA ARG A 285 18.29 -16.05 0.94
C ARG A 285 18.66 -16.19 -0.53
N THR A 286 19.14 -17.35 -0.96
CA THR A 286 19.44 -17.64 -2.38
C THR A 286 18.18 -17.51 -3.23
N TYR A 287 17.08 -18.15 -2.83
CA TYR A 287 15.79 -18.01 -3.48
C TYR A 287 15.34 -16.54 -3.59
N SER A 288 15.40 -15.81 -2.49
CA SER A 288 14.96 -14.41 -2.44
C SER A 288 15.81 -13.50 -3.32
N ARG A 289 17.14 -13.69 -3.35
CA ARG A 289 18.06 -12.90 -4.16
C ARG A 289 17.84 -13.15 -5.66
N LEU A 290 17.70 -14.39 -6.07
CA LEU A 290 17.43 -14.76 -7.47
C LEU A 290 16.05 -14.25 -7.91
N SER A 291 15.03 -14.39 -7.07
CA SER A 291 13.66 -13.89 -7.34
C SER A 291 13.62 -12.36 -7.42
N ALA A 292 14.43 -11.65 -6.63
CA ALA A 292 14.49 -10.19 -6.62
C ALA A 292 15.03 -9.57 -7.93
N LEU A 293 15.73 -10.34 -8.74
CA LEU A 293 16.13 -9.91 -10.10
C LEU A 293 14.93 -9.66 -11.00
N LYS A 294 13.77 -10.31 -10.73
CA LYS A 294 12.55 -10.27 -11.57
C LYS A 294 12.81 -10.65 -13.04
N LEU A 295 13.87 -11.40 -13.24
CA LEU A 295 14.36 -11.90 -14.52
C LEU A 295 13.80 -13.29 -14.83
N PHE A 296 13.56 -14.05 -13.76
CA PHE A 296 13.08 -15.42 -13.81
C PHE A 296 11.56 -15.45 -13.59
N GLY A 297 10.87 -16.26 -14.39
CA GLY A 297 9.45 -16.54 -14.24
C GLY A 297 9.18 -17.54 -13.12
N GLY A 298 10.17 -18.40 -12.83
CA GLY A 298 10.19 -19.32 -11.71
C GLY A 298 11.61 -19.52 -11.20
N VAL A 299 11.76 -19.57 -9.90
CA VAL A 299 12.98 -19.92 -9.17
C VAL A 299 12.64 -21.10 -8.29
N SER A 300 13.36 -22.20 -8.41
CA SER A 300 13.24 -23.36 -7.51
C SER A 300 14.60 -23.66 -6.92
N VAL A 301 14.67 -23.79 -5.62
CA VAL A 301 15.87 -24.24 -4.88
C VAL A 301 15.48 -25.49 -4.13
N GLN A 302 15.94 -26.64 -4.62
CA GLN A 302 15.62 -27.95 -4.06
C GLN A 302 16.85 -28.54 -3.40
N MET A 303 16.66 -29.02 -2.17
CA MET A 303 17.69 -29.73 -1.43
C MET A 303 17.32 -31.20 -1.42
N ASN A 304 18.21 -32.06 -1.96
CA ASN A 304 17.99 -33.49 -2.09
C ASN A 304 19.05 -34.24 -1.28
N GLN A 305 18.61 -35.11 -0.38
CA GLN A 305 19.53 -35.95 0.38
C GLN A 305 20.19 -36.98 -0.56
N VAL A 306 21.50 -37.08 -0.49
CA VAL A 306 22.30 -38.02 -1.30
C VAL A 306 23.00 -39.07 -0.44
N ASP A 307 23.29 -38.74 0.78
CA ASP A 307 23.96 -39.64 1.74
C ASP A 307 23.40 -39.41 3.14
N THR A 308 23.91 -40.13 4.10
CA THR A 308 23.47 -40.15 5.51
C THR A 308 23.41 -38.74 6.14
N ASN A 309 24.33 -37.84 5.74
CA ASN A 309 24.44 -36.48 6.28
C ASN A 309 24.82 -35.44 5.17
N ARG A 310 24.57 -35.76 3.91
CA ARG A 310 24.87 -34.86 2.77
C ARG A 310 23.66 -34.58 1.95
N VAL A 311 23.56 -33.33 1.46
CA VAL A 311 22.50 -32.84 0.60
C VAL A 311 23.08 -32.15 -0.63
N ASN A 312 22.47 -32.39 -1.81
CA ASN A 312 22.73 -31.64 -3.03
C ASN A 312 21.72 -30.49 -3.14
N CYS A 313 22.18 -29.39 -3.66
CA CYS A 313 21.33 -28.23 -3.97
C CYS A 313 21.15 -28.11 -5.49
N ASP A 314 19.92 -28.27 -5.95
CA ASP A 314 19.53 -28.06 -7.35
C ASP A 314 18.75 -26.75 -7.50
N ILE A 315 19.35 -25.75 -8.12
CA ILE A 315 18.73 -24.45 -8.39
C ILE A 315 18.27 -24.44 -9.84
N SER A 316 16.97 -24.36 -10.05
CA SER A 316 16.37 -24.32 -11.40
C SER A 316 15.73 -22.95 -11.65
N LEU A 317 16.14 -22.32 -12.75
CA LEU A 317 15.71 -20.98 -13.12
C LEU A 317 14.99 -21.03 -14.46
N SER A 318 13.72 -20.66 -14.52
CA SER A 318 12.97 -20.51 -15.76
C SER A 318 12.93 -19.04 -16.20
N SER A 319 13.17 -18.77 -17.49
CA SER A 319 13.18 -17.40 -18.01
C SER A 319 11.78 -16.78 -18.00
N SER A 320 11.71 -15.46 -17.79
CA SER A 320 10.51 -14.65 -18.00
C SER A 320 10.66 -13.81 -19.27
N LYS A 321 9.62 -13.08 -19.66
CA LYS A 321 9.74 -12.05 -20.70
C LYS A 321 10.71 -10.97 -20.23
N LEU A 322 11.83 -10.84 -20.92
CA LEU A 322 12.91 -9.90 -20.57
C LEU A 322 12.59 -8.46 -20.99
N GLN A 323 11.77 -8.29 -22.03
CA GLN A 323 11.41 -7.00 -22.59
C GLN A 323 9.90 -6.87 -22.69
N GLY A 324 9.41 -5.64 -22.62
CA GLY A 324 8.00 -5.36 -22.79
C GLY A 324 7.69 -3.88 -22.75
N PHE A 325 6.42 -3.58 -23.03
CA PHE A 325 5.87 -2.24 -22.99
C PHE A 325 4.83 -2.15 -21.88
N LYS A 326 4.74 -0.97 -21.27
CA LYS A 326 3.71 -0.61 -20.32
C LYS A 326 3.11 0.72 -20.74
N ALA A 327 1.80 0.76 -20.91
CA ALA A 327 1.07 1.98 -21.22
C ALA A 327 0.21 2.38 -20.00
N ASN A 328 0.26 3.64 -19.63
CA ASN A 328 -0.63 4.26 -18.64
C ASN A 328 -1.36 5.42 -19.30
N LEU A 329 -2.58 5.65 -18.90
CA LEU A 329 -3.38 6.80 -19.32
C LEU A 329 -4.09 7.38 -18.11
N GLU A 330 -3.93 8.67 -17.91
CA GLU A 330 -4.69 9.43 -16.92
C GLU A 330 -5.44 10.56 -17.63
N ALA A 331 -6.68 10.78 -17.25
CA ALA A 331 -7.48 11.87 -17.79
C ALA A 331 -8.31 12.52 -16.68
N SER A 332 -8.56 13.81 -16.80
CA SER A 332 -9.37 14.58 -15.86
C SER A 332 -10.10 15.71 -16.56
N THR A 333 -11.23 16.11 -16.00
CA THR A 333 -11.98 17.28 -16.46
C THR A 333 -12.68 17.95 -15.27
N ASN A 334 -13.01 19.23 -15.43
CA ASN A 334 -13.80 19.96 -14.45
C ASN A 334 -14.99 20.67 -15.09
N SER A 335 -15.81 21.32 -14.26
CA SER A 335 -16.99 22.05 -14.68
C SER A 335 -16.69 23.37 -15.42
N THR A 336 -15.45 23.84 -15.42
CA THR A 336 -15.03 25.03 -16.20
C THR A 336 -14.64 24.69 -17.63
N GLY A 337 -14.57 23.38 -17.97
CA GLY A 337 -14.22 22.90 -19.30
C GLY A 337 -12.73 22.62 -19.51
N LEU A 338 -11.91 22.67 -18.46
CA LEU A 338 -10.51 22.25 -18.54
C LEU A 338 -10.44 20.71 -18.62
N ILE A 339 -9.75 20.20 -19.62
CA ILE A 339 -9.46 18.77 -19.80
C ILE A 339 -7.96 18.56 -19.70
N GLY A 340 -7.57 17.55 -18.94
CA GLY A 340 -6.20 17.06 -18.85
C GLY A 340 -6.13 15.62 -19.32
N ILE A 341 -5.14 15.27 -20.15
CA ILE A 341 -4.86 13.92 -20.63
C ILE A 341 -3.36 13.67 -20.50
N SER A 342 -2.97 12.62 -19.80
CA SER A 342 -1.58 12.28 -19.54
C SER A 342 -1.28 10.84 -19.97
N PRO A 343 -0.98 10.57 -21.26
CA PRO A 343 -0.49 9.28 -21.71
C PRO A 343 0.97 9.08 -21.33
N GLN A 344 1.32 7.86 -20.92
CA GLN A 344 2.68 7.43 -20.69
C GLN A 344 2.91 6.07 -21.35
N LEU A 345 3.98 5.97 -22.14
CA LEU A 345 4.46 4.73 -22.73
C LEU A 345 5.86 4.43 -22.18
N SER A 346 6.05 3.25 -21.62
CA SER A 346 7.33 2.81 -21.10
C SER A 346 7.76 1.52 -21.78
N PHE A 347 9.01 1.45 -22.19
CA PHE A 347 9.69 0.23 -22.62
C PHE A 347 10.63 -0.20 -21.51
N TYR A 348 10.69 -1.49 -21.21
CA TYR A 348 11.65 -2.03 -20.28
C TYR A 348 12.43 -3.20 -20.86
N ASN A 349 13.71 -3.32 -20.46
CA ASN A 349 14.57 -4.47 -20.65
C ASN A 349 15.19 -4.82 -19.28
N LYS A 350 14.97 -6.07 -18.83
CA LYS A 350 15.38 -6.54 -17.50
C LYS A 350 16.80 -7.12 -17.43
N ASN A 351 17.48 -7.25 -18.57
CA ASN A 351 18.78 -7.91 -18.68
C ASN A 351 19.68 -7.24 -19.73
N LEU A 352 19.88 -5.94 -19.60
CA LEU A 352 20.52 -5.10 -20.62
C LEU A 352 21.97 -5.54 -20.91
N PHE A 353 22.75 -5.84 -19.86
CA PHE A 353 24.17 -6.24 -19.94
C PHE A 353 24.38 -7.68 -19.45
N HIS A 354 23.35 -8.51 -19.52
CA HIS A 354 23.37 -9.93 -19.10
C HIS A 354 23.67 -10.17 -17.61
N GLY A 355 23.43 -9.15 -16.74
CA GLY A 355 23.61 -9.25 -15.31
C GLY A 355 22.37 -8.89 -14.49
N GLY A 356 21.19 -8.86 -15.13
CA GLY A 356 19.93 -8.47 -14.49
C GLY A 356 19.79 -6.96 -14.32
N GLU A 357 20.52 -6.19 -15.10
CA GLU A 357 20.42 -4.75 -15.17
C GLU A 357 19.10 -4.38 -15.87
N TRP A 358 18.30 -3.55 -15.20
CA TRP A 358 17.00 -3.16 -15.69
C TRP A 358 17.05 -1.76 -16.30
N LEU A 359 16.85 -1.69 -17.61
CA LEU A 359 16.64 -0.44 -18.34
C LEU A 359 15.14 -0.17 -18.43
N ASN A 360 14.73 1.05 -18.10
CA ASN A 360 13.40 1.57 -18.33
C ASN A 360 13.49 2.86 -19.15
N LEU A 361 12.84 2.91 -20.30
CA LEU A 361 12.70 4.10 -21.13
C LEU A 361 11.24 4.51 -21.13
N SER A 362 10.95 5.76 -20.77
CA SER A 362 9.56 6.24 -20.70
C SER A 362 9.38 7.52 -21.51
N PHE A 363 8.27 7.59 -22.21
CA PHE A 363 7.75 8.77 -22.89
C PHE A 363 6.48 9.20 -22.16
N LEU A 364 6.45 10.46 -21.74
CA LEU A 364 5.33 11.09 -21.07
C LEU A 364 4.76 12.20 -21.95
N GLY A 365 3.47 12.24 -22.11
CA GLY A 365 2.72 13.40 -22.60
C GLY A 365 1.84 13.93 -21.47
N ASN A 366 1.66 15.24 -21.38
CA ASN A 366 0.65 15.86 -20.54
C ASN A 366 0.04 17.02 -21.31
N PHE A 367 -1.24 16.89 -21.62
CA PHE A 367 -1.97 17.84 -22.46
C PHE A 367 -3.12 18.40 -21.64
N GLN A 368 -3.16 19.73 -21.52
CA GLN A 368 -4.27 20.43 -20.89
C GLN A 368 -4.86 21.45 -21.87
N PHE A 369 -6.16 21.49 -22.01
CA PHE A 369 -6.86 22.40 -22.93
C PHE A 369 -8.25 22.74 -22.44
N MET A 370 -8.74 23.91 -22.87
CA MET A 370 -10.10 24.35 -22.63
C MET A 370 -10.90 24.33 -23.96
N PHE A 371 -12.10 23.74 -23.96
CA PHE A 371 -12.91 23.72 -25.18
C PHE A 371 -13.42 25.11 -25.61
N ASN A 372 -13.63 26.00 -24.66
CA ASN A 372 -14.24 27.30 -24.90
C ASN A 372 -13.22 28.43 -25.18
N GLU A 373 -11.94 28.14 -25.03
CA GLU A 373 -10.88 29.12 -25.20
C GLU A 373 -9.68 28.46 -25.92
N PRO A 374 -8.95 29.18 -26.76
CA PRO A 374 -7.77 28.66 -27.46
C PRO A 374 -6.57 28.61 -26.54
N VAL A 375 -6.75 28.00 -25.36
CA VAL A 375 -5.72 27.89 -24.32
C VAL A 375 -5.31 26.44 -24.17
N SER A 376 -4.04 26.14 -24.32
CA SER A 376 -3.50 24.81 -24.14
C SER A 376 -2.14 24.83 -23.45
N SER A 377 -1.85 23.75 -22.71
CA SER A 377 -0.52 23.44 -22.19
C SER A 377 -0.12 22.07 -22.67
N ASN A 378 1.08 21.96 -23.21
CA ASN A 378 1.63 20.72 -23.72
C ASN A 378 2.95 20.43 -23.01
N GLU A 379 3.08 19.21 -22.49
CA GLU A 379 4.30 18.74 -21.86
C GLU A 379 4.72 17.40 -22.47
N PHE A 380 6.01 17.28 -22.79
CA PHE A 380 6.60 16.07 -23.32
C PHE A 380 7.83 15.73 -22.50
N GLY A 381 7.84 14.52 -21.97
CA GLY A 381 8.95 14.01 -21.18
C GLY A 381 9.54 12.74 -21.78
N VAL A 382 10.86 12.66 -21.73
CA VAL A 382 11.60 11.43 -22.03
C VAL A 382 12.44 11.12 -20.81
N SER A 383 12.39 9.89 -20.33
CA SER A 383 13.23 9.45 -19.22
C SER A 383 13.87 8.09 -19.49
N ALA A 384 15.09 7.94 -19.02
CA ALA A 384 15.86 6.71 -19.03
C ALA A 384 16.29 6.39 -17.60
N GLY A 385 15.93 5.21 -17.11
CA GLY A 385 16.32 4.69 -15.80
C GLY A 385 17.10 3.39 -15.98
N LEU A 386 18.28 3.31 -15.38
CA LEU A 386 19.09 2.11 -15.31
C LEU A 386 19.21 1.67 -13.85
N SER A 387 18.73 0.46 -13.56
CA SER A 387 18.77 -0.13 -12.22
C SER A 387 19.70 -1.35 -12.24
N LEU A 388 20.81 -1.26 -11.56
CA LEU A 388 21.81 -2.32 -11.44
C LEU A 388 21.55 -3.14 -10.17
N PRO A 389 21.43 -4.47 -10.21
CA PRO A 389 21.16 -5.30 -9.02
C PRO A 389 22.43 -5.49 -8.17
N ARG A 390 23.14 -4.42 -7.90
CA ARG A 390 24.33 -4.37 -7.07
C ARG A 390 24.54 -2.98 -6.52
N PHE A 391 25.27 -2.92 -5.44
CA PHE A 391 25.77 -1.66 -4.91
C PHE A 391 27.11 -1.34 -5.59
N LEU A 392 27.16 -0.31 -6.42
CA LEU A 392 28.41 0.08 -7.07
C LEU A 392 29.44 0.48 -6.01
N GLY A 393 30.64 -0.12 -6.09
CA GLY A 393 31.75 0.11 -5.17
C GLY A 393 31.85 -0.89 -4.02
N LEU A 394 30.86 -1.77 -3.81
CA LEU A 394 30.93 -2.81 -2.78
C LEU A 394 30.61 -4.20 -3.38
N PRO A 395 31.40 -5.24 -3.02
CA PRO A 395 31.13 -6.60 -3.48
C PRO A 395 29.88 -7.18 -2.82
N TYR A 396 29.24 -8.15 -3.46
CA TYR A 396 28.02 -8.83 -2.94
C TYR A 396 28.22 -9.48 -1.57
N SER A 397 29.43 -9.91 -1.27
CA SER A 397 29.78 -10.57 0.01
C SER A 397 29.55 -9.69 1.24
N HIS A 398 29.52 -8.36 1.09
CA HIS A 398 29.19 -7.44 2.18
C HIS A 398 27.70 -7.44 2.56
N PHE A 399 26.83 -7.91 1.65
CA PHE A 399 25.40 -7.92 1.89
C PHE A 399 24.94 -9.29 2.39
N ARG A 400 24.82 -9.42 3.71
CA ARG A 400 24.31 -10.65 4.36
C ARG A 400 22.78 -10.76 4.33
N GLY A 401 22.08 -9.72 3.87
CA GLY A 401 20.62 -9.65 3.85
C GLY A 401 19.98 -10.51 2.75
N ARG A 402 18.69 -10.73 2.91
CA ARG A 402 17.78 -11.43 1.98
C ARG A 402 17.62 -10.69 0.65
N ASN A 403 17.64 -9.36 0.69
CA ASN A 403 17.47 -8.49 -0.47
C ASN A 403 18.80 -7.85 -0.87
N ILE A 404 19.01 -7.72 -2.17
CA ILE A 404 20.17 -7.06 -2.73
C ILE A 404 19.80 -5.60 -2.97
N PRO A 405 20.62 -4.64 -2.51
CA PRO A 405 20.43 -3.25 -2.88
C PRO A 405 20.72 -3.05 -4.36
N ARG A 406 20.04 -2.07 -4.95
CA ARG A 406 20.21 -1.70 -6.35
C ARG A 406 20.84 -0.32 -6.44
N THR A 407 21.65 -0.13 -7.48
CA THR A 407 22.10 1.21 -7.85
C THR A 407 21.19 1.75 -8.94
N GLU A 408 20.67 2.95 -8.74
CA GLU A 408 19.74 3.62 -9.64
C GLU A 408 20.42 4.81 -10.31
N ILE A 409 20.40 4.82 -11.63
CA ILE A 409 20.89 5.93 -12.44
C ILE A 409 19.74 6.39 -13.32
N ASN A 410 19.30 7.62 -13.16
CA ASN A 410 18.19 8.15 -13.93
C ASN A 410 18.61 9.41 -14.65
N ALA A 411 18.10 9.58 -15.87
CA ALA A 411 18.22 10.80 -16.65
C ALA A 411 16.87 11.09 -17.29
N SER A 412 16.45 12.35 -17.31
CA SER A 412 15.21 12.76 -17.97
C SER A 412 15.35 14.16 -18.58
N TYR A 413 14.60 14.34 -19.65
CA TYR A 413 14.37 15.63 -20.27
C TYR A 413 12.88 15.87 -20.35
N ASN A 414 12.44 17.04 -19.90
CA ASN A 414 11.05 17.44 -19.93
C ASN A 414 10.95 18.82 -20.62
N TYR A 415 10.10 18.89 -21.64
CA TYR A 415 9.73 20.10 -22.35
C TYR A 415 8.29 20.45 -21.98
N GLN A 416 8.08 21.64 -21.44
CA GLN A 416 6.77 22.13 -21.08
C GLN A 416 6.50 23.46 -21.81
N ASN A 417 5.43 23.50 -22.58
CA ASN A 417 4.92 24.70 -23.25
C ASN A 417 3.59 25.09 -22.63
N ARG A 418 3.56 26.23 -21.95
CA ARG A 418 2.36 26.85 -21.38
C ARG A 418 2.05 28.18 -22.09
N PRO A 419 0.84 28.71 -21.91
CA PRO A 419 0.51 30.03 -22.49
C PRO A 419 1.43 31.15 -22.02
N GLU A 420 1.99 31.05 -20.83
CA GLU A 420 2.81 32.06 -20.19
C GLU A 420 4.30 31.94 -20.51
N TYR A 421 4.79 30.70 -20.69
CA TYR A 421 6.21 30.42 -20.91
C TYR A 421 6.46 29.03 -21.51
N THR A 422 7.64 28.86 -22.06
CA THR A 422 8.21 27.56 -22.40
C THR A 422 9.33 27.22 -21.42
N ARG A 423 9.38 25.97 -20.94
CA ARG A 423 10.39 25.52 -19.98
C ARG A 423 11.00 24.19 -20.38
N ASN A 424 12.32 24.10 -20.28
CA ASN A 424 13.08 22.87 -20.44
C ASN A 424 13.65 22.45 -19.10
N ILE A 425 13.51 21.20 -18.74
CA ILE A 425 14.05 20.63 -17.51
C ILE A 425 14.91 19.41 -17.88
N VAL A 426 16.16 19.45 -17.49
CA VAL A 426 17.08 18.31 -17.55
C VAL A 426 17.31 17.82 -16.14
N SER A 427 17.02 16.55 -15.88
CA SER A 427 17.24 15.96 -14.56
C SER A 427 18.11 14.72 -14.66
N THR A 428 19.01 14.55 -13.71
CA THR A 428 19.76 13.31 -13.54
C THR A 428 19.90 12.96 -12.06
N SER A 429 19.90 11.68 -11.75
CA SER A 429 20.11 11.22 -10.38
C SER A 429 20.92 9.93 -10.35
N PHE A 430 21.73 9.82 -9.32
CA PHE A 430 22.46 8.62 -8.96
C PHE A 430 22.12 8.28 -7.52
N GLY A 431 21.79 7.01 -7.27
CA GLY A 431 21.40 6.62 -5.92
C GLY A 431 21.32 5.11 -5.72
N TYR A 432 20.82 4.76 -4.55
CA TYR A 432 20.70 3.41 -4.09
C TYR A 432 19.28 3.13 -3.63
N SER A 433 18.77 1.96 -3.96
CA SER A 433 17.46 1.50 -3.50
C SER A 433 17.54 0.08 -2.94
N GLY A 434 16.64 -0.24 -2.04
CA GLY A 434 16.56 -1.59 -1.48
C GLY A 434 15.38 -1.77 -0.55
N ASN A 435 15.19 -3.03 -0.12
CA ASN A 435 14.12 -3.41 0.78
C ASN A 435 14.72 -4.10 2.02
N LEU A 436 14.30 -3.66 3.19
CA LEU A 436 14.63 -4.25 4.49
C LEU A 436 13.32 -4.77 5.10
N ARG A 437 12.94 -6.01 4.79
CA ARG A 437 11.64 -6.59 5.18
C ARG A 437 10.46 -5.72 4.69
N ARG A 438 9.83 -4.96 5.60
CA ARG A 438 8.67 -4.08 5.33
C ARG A 438 9.06 -2.64 4.99
N LEU A 439 10.35 -2.30 5.10
CA LEU A 439 10.88 -0.97 4.81
C LEU A 439 11.57 -0.98 3.46
N SER A 440 11.12 -0.14 2.52
CA SER A 440 11.82 0.18 1.28
C SER A 440 12.51 1.52 1.41
N TYR A 441 13.70 1.64 0.89
CA TYR A 441 14.45 2.90 0.89
C TYR A 441 14.95 3.23 -0.50
N GLN A 442 15.04 4.52 -0.78
CA GLN A 442 15.74 5.12 -1.91
C GLN A 442 16.58 6.26 -1.37
N ALA A 443 17.86 6.26 -1.64
CA ALA A 443 18.79 7.31 -1.23
C ALA A 443 19.55 7.80 -2.45
N TYR A 444 19.45 9.07 -2.75
CA TYR A 444 20.08 9.72 -3.88
C TYR A 444 21.14 10.68 -3.36
N PRO A 445 22.42 10.26 -3.23
CA PRO A 445 23.51 11.14 -2.86
C PRO A 445 23.83 12.19 -3.93
N LEU A 446 23.29 12.03 -5.14
CA LEU A 446 23.37 13.01 -6.21
C LEU A 446 22.05 13.13 -6.93
N GLN A 447 21.47 14.31 -6.89
CA GLN A 447 20.35 14.74 -7.72
C GLN A 447 20.71 16.06 -8.36
N LEU A 448 20.47 16.18 -9.66
CA LEU A 448 20.79 17.35 -10.45
C LEU A 448 19.60 17.71 -11.32
N ASN A 449 19.11 18.94 -11.21
CA ASN A 449 18.08 19.47 -12.09
C ASN A 449 18.56 20.84 -12.64
N ILE A 450 18.44 21.01 -13.94
CA ILE A 450 18.70 22.25 -14.64
C ILE A 450 17.41 22.68 -15.29
N VAL A 451 16.91 23.82 -14.89
CA VAL A 451 15.70 24.42 -15.44
C VAL A 451 16.03 25.65 -16.21
N HIS A 452 15.53 25.73 -17.44
CA HIS A 452 15.73 26.86 -18.34
C HIS A 452 14.40 27.32 -18.92
N LEU A 453 14.02 28.57 -18.64
CA LEU A 453 12.86 29.24 -19.19
C LEU A 453 13.17 29.86 -20.53
N LYS A 454 12.21 29.76 -21.46
CA LYS A 454 12.28 30.38 -22.79
C LYS A 454 10.88 30.95 -23.14
N ASN A 455 10.86 31.86 -24.12
CA ASN A 455 9.63 32.42 -24.69
C ASN A 455 8.64 32.87 -23.61
N VAL A 456 9.14 33.67 -22.66
CA VAL A 456 8.31 34.23 -21.59
C VAL A 456 7.49 35.39 -22.18
N GLU A 457 6.16 35.31 -22.01
CA GLU A 457 5.23 36.35 -22.46
C GLU A 457 5.44 37.66 -21.70
N GLN A 458 5.32 38.81 -22.38
CA GLN A 458 5.66 40.12 -21.83
C GLN A 458 4.90 40.44 -20.54
N TYR A 459 3.57 40.15 -20.50
CA TYR A 459 2.76 40.39 -19.31
C TYR A 459 3.21 39.57 -18.12
N PHE A 460 3.71 38.35 -18.37
CA PHE A 460 4.20 37.45 -17.35
C PHE A 460 5.58 37.90 -16.84
N LEU A 461 6.46 38.42 -17.70
CA LEU A 461 7.72 39.02 -17.33
C LEU A 461 7.53 40.19 -16.36
N GLU A 462 6.66 41.16 -16.71
CA GLU A 462 6.34 42.30 -15.88
C GLU A 462 5.88 41.92 -14.48
N MET A 463 5.09 40.85 -14.38
CA MET A 463 4.59 40.36 -13.13
C MET A 463 5.66 39.61 -12.32
N ILE A 464 6.54 38.82 -12.96
CA ILE A 464 7.67 38.16 -12.32
C ILE A 464 8.59 39.23 -11.72
N GLU A 465 8.88 40.32 -12.46
CA GLU A 465 9.71 41.42 -12.01
C GLU A 465 9.10 42.21 -10.85
N ALA A 466 7.77 42.35 -10.84
CA ALA A 466 7.05 43.05 -9.76
C ALA A 466 6.97 42.24 -8.45
N ASN A 467 7.14 40.92 -8.50
CA ASN A 467 7.04 40.04 -7.35
C ASN A 467 8.32 39.22 -7.16
N PRO A 468 9.18 39.55 -6.19
CA PRO A 468 10.43 38.84 -5.95
C PRO A 468 10.26 37.32 -5.72
N PHE A 469 9.18 36.91 -5.06
CA PHE A 469 8.86 35.50 -4.83
C PHE A 469 8.62 34.73 -6.15
N MET A 470 7.85 35.32 -7.06
CA MET A 470 7.62 34.77 -8.40
C MET A 470 8.92 34.76 -9.23
N LYS A 471 9.72 35.80 -9.13
CA LYS A 471 11.02 35.89 -9.82
C LYS A 471 11.88 34.67 -9.53
N TYR A 472 12.05 34.31 -8.25
CA TYR A 472 12.85 33.14 -7.85
C TYR A 472 12.21 31.81 -8.20
N SER A 473 10.88 31.72 -8.21
CA SER A 473 10.16 30.48 -8.55
C SER A 473 10.15 30.19 -10.06
N TYR A 474 10.21 31.22 -10.90
CA TYR A 474 10.09 31.12 -12.36
C TYR A 474 11.32 31.62 -13.12
N GLN A 475 12.51 31.63 -12.52
CA GLN A 475 13.76 31.89 -13.20
C GLN A 475 14.51 30.61 -13.57
N ASP A 476 15.52 30.73 -14.40
CA ASP A 476 16.50 29.68 -14.59
C ASP A 476 17.15 29.32 -13.26
N HIS A 477 17.31 28.05 -12.99
CA HIS A 477 17.99 27.62 -11.77
C HIS A 477 18.67 26.26 -11.94
N PHE A 478 19.70 26.09 -11.14
CA PHE A 478 20.51 24.90 -11.02
C PHE A 478 20.28 24.30 -9.64
N ASP A 479 19.68 23.12 -9.61
CA ASP A 479 19.36 22.41 -8.38
C ASP A 479 20.28 21.19 -8.28
N ALA A 480 21.16 21.15 -7.31
CA ALA A 480 22.05 20.04 -7.05
C ALA A 480 22.07 19.71 -5.56
N GLY A 481 21.68 18.50 -5.24
CA GLY A 481 21.48 18.10 -3.86
C GLY A 481 21.47 16.62 -3.62
N VAL A 482 21.02 16.27 -2.44
CA VAL A 482 20.81 14.93 -1.97
C VAL A 482 19.34 14.74 -1.64
N GLY A 483 18.82 13.53 -1.83
CA GLY A 483 17.43 13.24 -1.50
C GLY A 483 17.23 11.79 -1.17
N GLY A 484 16.03 11.47 -0.66
CA GLY A 484 15.68 10.09 -0.38
C GLY A 484 14.24 9.90 0.02
N THR A 485 13.81 8.64 -0.07
CA THR A 485 12.48 8.21 0.35
C THR A 485 12.59 6.97 1.19
N LEU A 486 11.89 6.97 2.31
CA LEU A 486 11.64 5.79 3.15
C LEU A 486 10.16 5.42 3.02
N TYR A 487 9.88 4.19 2.70
CA TYR A 487 8.51 3.68 2.57
C TYR A 487 8.35 2.39 3.39
N TYR A 488 7.51 2.45 4.38
CA TYR A 488 7.14 1.31 5.21
C TYR A 488 5.71 0.87 4.88
N THR A 489 5.49 -0.45 4.73
CA THR A 489 4.14 -1.00 4.57
C THR A 489 4.02 -2.37 5.21
N THR A 490 2.84 -2.66 5.76
CA THR A 490 2.53 -3.98 6.31
C THR A 490 1.92 -4.92 5.28
N ASN A 491 1.55 -4.41 4.11
CA ASN A 491 1.03 -5.20 2.97
C ASN A 491 1.53 -4.59 1.65
N SER A 492 1.87 -5.45 0.71
CA SER A 492 2.34 -5.08 -0.63
C SER A 492 1.41 -5.52 -1.77
N GLU A 493 0.24 -6.09 -1.46
CA GLU A 493 -0.75 -6.51 -2.45
C GLU A 493 -1.43 -5.31 -3.11
N VAL A 494 -1.77 -5.43 -4.38
CA VAL A 494 -2.49 -4.37 -5.15
C VAL A 494 -3.90 -4.17 -4.59
N LYS A 495 -4.59 -5.28 -4.27
CA LYS A 495 -5.87 -5.28 -3.55
C LYS A 495 -5.68 -6.03 -2.23
N PRO A 496 -5.40 -5.32 -1.12
CA PRO A 496 -5.20 -5.97 0.16
C PRO A 496 -6.45 -6.65 0.67
N SER A 497 -6.32 -7.93 1.02
CA SER A 497 -7.38 -8.73 1.65
C SER A 497 -7.44 -8.55 3.17
N VAL A 498 -6.41 -7.96 3.75
CA VAL A 498 -6.28 -7.70 5.19
C VAL A 498 -6.02 -6.22 5.45
N SER A 499 -6.37 -5.77 6.66
CA SER A 499 -6.10 -4.40 7.08
C SER A 499 -4.60 -4.12 7.13
N TYR A 500 -4.17 -2.96 6.64
CA TYR A 500 -2.78 -2.58 6.56
C TYR A 500 -2.56 -1.10 6.85
N HIS A 501 -1.31 -0.74 7.05
CA HIS A 501 -0.88 0.64 7.15
C HIS A 501 0.45 0.85 6.43
N TYR A 502 0.69 2.09 6.03
CA TYR A 502 1.93 2.50 5.41
C TYR A 502 2.35 3.89 5.88
N ALA A 503 3.64 4.14 5.81
CA ALA A 503 4.23 5.44 6.03
C ALA A 503 5.27 5.70 4.93
N ARG A 504 5.24 6.89 4.35
CA ARG A 504 6.24 7.35 3.37
C ARG A 504 6.82 8.67 3.85
N PHE A 505 8.13 8.74 3.95
CA PHE A 505 8.86 9.95 4.23
C PHE A 505 9.80 10.25 3.07
N THR A 506 9.71 11.44 2.50
CA THR A 506 10.59 11.93 1.42
C THR A 506 11.27 13.19 1.90
N ALA A 507 12.57 13.29 1.68
CA ALA A 507 13.36 14.47 2.01
C ALA A 507 14.31 14.83 0.86
N ASP A 508 14.44 16.13 0.59
CA ASP A 508 15.36 16.71 -0.38
C ASP A 508 16.13 17.86 0.28
N LEU A 509 17.46 17.90 0.08
CA LEU A 509 18.33 18.98 0.49
C LEU A 509 19.17 19.41 -0.71
N SER A 510 19.07 20.67 -1.10
CA SER A 510 19.78 21.20 -2.26
C SER A 510 20.70 22.36 -1.91
N GLY A 511 21.78 22.53 -2.70
CA GLY A 511 22.68 23.66 -2.68
C GLY A 511 23.64 23.73 -1.50
N ASN A 512 23.51 22.90 -0.46
CA ASN A 512 24.32 23.02 0.76
C ASN A 512 25.83 22.81 0.51
N LEU A 513 26.17 21.75 -0.23
CA LEU A 513 27.59 21.50 -0.59
C LEU A 513 28.15 22.59 -1.54
N ILE A 514 27.32 23.03 -2.47
CA ILE A 514 27.68 24.06 -3.42
C ILE A 514 27.90 25.42 -2.73
N SER A 515 27.08 25.69 -1.70
CA SER A 515 27.19 26.97 -0.95
C SER A 515 28.55 27.16 -0.27
N LEU A 516 29.29 26.11 0.00
CA LEU A 516 30.67 26.16 0.51
C LEU A 516 31.61 26.83 -0.49
N LEU A 517 31.29 26.77 -1.78
CA LEU A 517 32.08 27.40 -2.86
C LEU A 517 31.60 28.82 -3.19
N LYS A 518 30.49 29.31 -2.58
CA LYS A 518 29.92 30.65 -2.84
C LYS A 518 30.92 31.82 -2.72
N PRO A 519 31.91 31.80 -1.80
CA PRO A 519 32.89 32.87 -1.71
C PRO A 519 33.75 33.06 -2.97
N VAL A 520 34.00 32.00 -3.73
CA VAL A 520 34.84 32.01 -4.94
C VAL A 520 34.03 32.02 -6.25
N MET A 521 32.71 31.96 -6.16
CA MET A 521 31.81 31.95 -7.32
C MET A 521 31.55 33.35 -7.86
N LYS A 522 31.23 33.44 -9.17
CA LYS A 522 30.59 34.63 -9.74
C LYS A 522 29.22 34.80 -9.10
N LYS A 523 28.82 36.04 -8.89
CA LYS A 523 27.52 36.40 -8.29
C LYS A 523 26.72 37.21 -9.30
N ASP A 524 25.40 37.10 -9.21
CA ASP A 524 24.48 37.98 -9.93
C ASP A 524 24.35 39.36 -9.23
N ALA A 525 23.41 40.18 -9.73
CA ALA A 525 23.13 41.52 -9.18
C ALA A 525 22.55 41.45 -7.76
N ASP A 526 21.85 40.36 -7.43
CA ASP A 526 21.18 40.13 -6.13
C ASP A 526 22.13 39.39 -5.14
N GLY A 527 23.38 39.11 -5.53
CA GLY A 527 24.41 38.46 -4.72
C GLY A 527 24.29 36.92 -4.66
N ALA A 528 23.46 36.31 -5.50
CA ALA A 528 23.35 34.88 -5.60
C ALA A 528 24.54 34.29 -6.39
N GLY A 529 25.11 33.20 -5.89
CA GLY A 529 26.19 32.47 -6.55
C GLY A 529 25.72 31.76 -7.80
N LEU A 530 26.54 31.82 -8.85
CA LEU A 530 26.20 31.28 -10.17
C LEU A 530 27.04 30.06 -10.53
N ILE A 531 26.40 29.03 -11.11
CA ILE A 531 27.04 27.91 -11.80
C ILE A 531 26.69 28.01 -13.28
N TRP A 532 27.69 28.08 -14.15
CA TRP A 532 27.51 28.29 -15.60
C TRP A 532 26.60 29.48 -15.96
N GLY A 533 26.58 30.51 -15.10
CA GLY A 533 25.72 31.67 -15.29
C GLY A 533 24.31 31.54 -14.78
N ILE A 534 23.96 30.41 -14.16
CA ILE A 534 22.62 30.12 -13.61
C ILE A 534 22.73 30.11 -12.08
N PRO A 535 21.81 30.75 -11.32
CA PRO A 535 21.81 30.70 -9.87
C PRO A 535 21.46 29.28 -9.37
N PHE A 536 22.20 28.84 -8.35
CA PHE A 536 21.88 27.53 -7.74
C PHE A 536 20.83 27.66 -6.64
N SER A 537 19.95 26.68 -6.57
CA SER A 537 18.89 26.60 -5.55
C SER A 537 19.43 26.05 -4.23
N GLN A 538 19.06 26.70 -3.11
CA GLN A 538 19.43 26.26 -1.77
C GLN A 538 18.18 26.15 -0.91
N TYR A 539 17.78 24.89 -0.55
CA TYR A 539 16.57 24.62 0.21
C TYR A 539 16.64 23.29 0.95
N VAL A 540 15.71 23.12 1.90
CA VAL A 540 15.32 21.85 2.51
C VAL A 540 13.84 21.61 2.26
N ARG A 541 13.48 20.37 1.94
CA ARG A 541 12.10 19.94 1.71
C ARG A 541 11.87 18.57 2.36
N GLY A 542 10.74 18.43 3.04
CA GLY A 542 10.31 17.16 3.63
C GLY A 542 8.82 16.94 3.41
N GLU A 543 8.42 15.67 3.18
CA GLU A 543 7.03 15.26 3.06
C GLU A 543 6.82 13.93 3.76
N LEU A 544 5.80 13.87 4.62
CA LEU A 544 5.38 12.66 5.33
C LEU A 544 3.96 12.30 4.91
N THR A 545 3.79 11.07 4.46
CA THR A 545 2.48 10.47 4.20
C THR A 545 2.25 9.31 5.14
N LEU A 546 1.13 9.30 5.82
CA LEU A 546 0.66 8.21 6.68
C LEU A 546 -0.66 7.69 6.13
N GLY A 547 -0.78 6.38 5.98
CA GLY A 547 -2.01 5.77 5.50
C GLY A 547 -2.39 4.53 6.29
N ARG A 548 -3.70 4.32 6.45
CA ARG A 548 -4.26 3.12 7.06
C ARG A 548 -5.53 2.71 6.35
N THR A 549 -5.62 1.41 6.07
CA THR A 549 -6.81 0.81 5.47
C THR A 549 -7.31 -0.30 6.39
N TRP A 550 -8.57 -0.21 6.80
CA TRP A 550 -9.28 -1.27 7.51
C TRP A 550 -10.14 -2.02 6.50
N VAL A 551 -9.89 -3.31 6.37
CA VAL A 551 -10.66 -4.22 5.52
C VAL A 551 -11.67 -4.96 6.40
N PHE A 552 -12.92 -5.00 5.99
CA PHE A 552 -14.02 -5.64 6.71
C PHE A 552 -15.13 -6.09 5.75
N GLY A 553 -16.23 -6.57 6.31
CA GLY A 553 -17.32 -7.10 5.50
C GLY A 553 -17.09 -8.55 5.06
N ARG A 554 -18.02 -9.08 4.28
CA ARG A 554 -17.94 -10.44 3.76
C ARG A 554 -16.79 -10.54 2.77
N ASN A 555 -15.91 -11.52 2.97
CA ASN A 555 -14.73 -11.75 2.11
C ASN A 555 -13.83 -10.51 1.87
N GLY A 556 -13.84 -9.53 2.81
CA GLY A 556 -13.06 -8.31 2.61
C GLY A 556 -13.65 -7.33 1.60
N GLY A 557 -14.93 -7.48 1.22
CA GLY A 557 -15.59 -6.66 0.21
C GLY A 557 -15.87 -5.20 0.61
N GLN A 558 -15.41 -4.79 1.79
CA GLN A 558 -15.50 -3.39 2.25
C GLN A 558 -14.18 -2.93 2.84
N ALA A 559 -13.83 -1.67 2.63
CA ALA A 559 -12.65 -1.07 3.23
C ALA A 559 -12.88 0.40 3.58
N LEU A 560 -12.30 0.83 4.69
CA LEU A 560 -12.15 2.24 5.04
C LEU A 560 -10.67 2.59 4.91
N ALA A 561 -10.33 3.40 3.91
CA ALA A 561 -8.98 3.88 3.69
C ALA A 561 -8.85 5.32 4.17
N THR A 562 -7.78 5.62 4.88
CA THR A 562 -7.45 6.95 5.36
C THR A 562 -6.02 7.30 4.99
N ARG A 563 -5.79 8.57 4.66
CA ARG A 563 -4.46 9.10 4.38
C ARG A 563 -4.31 10.48 5.00
N LEU A 564 -3.13 10.76 5.56
CA LEU A 564 -2.70 12.06 6.03
C LEU A 564 -1.36 12.40 5.37
N VAL A 565 -1.26 13.59 4.79
CA VAL A 565 -0.05 14.10 4.16
C VAL A 565 0.32 15.43 4.80
N GLY A 566 1.58 15.56 5.20
CA GLY A 566 2.16 16.82 5.66
C GLY A 566 3.47 17.06 4.93
N GLY A 567 3.66 18.24 4.35
CA GLY A 567 4.87 18.62 3.65
C GLY A 567 5.28 20.04 3.99
N ILE A 568 6.60 20.24 4.14
CA ILE A 568 7.19 21.56 4.37
C ILE A 568 8.47 21.71 3.56
N GLY A 569 8.64 22.87 2.96
CA GLY A 569 9.86 23.27 2.27
C GLY A 569 10.27 24.68 2.67
N HIS A 570 11.58 24.89 2.78
CA HIS A 570 12.15 26.19 3.15
C HIS A 570 13.38 26.49 2.33
N ALA A 571 13.35 27.60 1.60
CA ALA A 571 14.50 28.14 0.89
C ALA A 571 15.31 29.05 1.80
N TYR A 572 16.62 29.05 1.63
CA TYR A 572 17.55 29.87 2.41
C TYR A 572 18.87 30.14 1.64
N GLY A 573 19.71 30.97 2.18
CA GLY A 573 21.09 31.16 1.71
C GLY A 573 21.19 31.76 0.32
N ASN A 574 21.23 30.93 -0.74
CA ASN A 574 21.31 31.37 -2.13
C ASN A 574 19.94 31.54 -2.79
N SER A 575 18.87 31.12 -2.13
CA SER A 575 17.49 31.17 -2.65
C SER A 575 16.57 31.86 -1.66
N SER A 576 15.65 32.67 -2.15
CA SER A 576 14.60 33.32 -1.35
C SER A 576 13.25 32.60 -1.47
N ALA A 577 13.08 31.72 -2.45
CA ALA A 577 11.89 30.89 -2.63
C ALA A 577 12.27 29.50 -3.13
N LEU A 578 11.37 28.52 -2.92
CA LEU A 578 11.52 27.19 -3.53
C LEU A 578 11.35 27.28 -5.04
N PRO A 579 12.13 26.51 -5.82
CA PRO A 579 11.84 26.30 -7.23
C PRO A 579 10.40 25.78 -7.43
N PHE A 580 9.73 26.23 -8.47
CA PHE A 580 8.33 25.92 -8.74
C PHE A 580 8.04 24.40 -8.75
N GLU A 581 8.92 23.60 -9.30
CA GLU A 581 8.77 22.13 -9.35
C GLU A 581 9.00 21.43 -8.00
N LYS A 582 9.55 22.15 -7.01
CA LYS A 582 9.76 21.66 -5.64
C LYS A 582 8.70 22.13 -4.67
N GLN A 583 7.90 23.12 -5.07
CA GLN A 583 6.74 23.56 -4.29
C GLN A 583 5.67 22.48 -4.23
N PHE A 584 4.90 22.50 -3.15
CA PHE A 584 3.74 21.59 -2.98
C PHE A 584 2.53 22.13 -3.72
N TYR A 585 1.68 21.22 -4.13
CA TYR A 585 0.36 21.52 -4.66
C TYR A 585 -0.67 20.49 -4.19
N VAL A 586 -1.93 20.81 -4.31
CA VAL A 586 -3.08 19.94 -4.06
C VAL A 586 -4.02 19.97 -5.27
N GLY A 587 -5.00 19.06 -5.24
CA GLY A 587 -5.92 18.83 -6.36
C GLY A 587 -5.51 17.67 -7.26
N GLY A 588 -6.46 17.19 -8.03
CA GLY A 588 -6.31 16.07 -8.95
C GLY A 588 -6.76 14.71 -8.39
N ALA A 589 -6.69 13.70 -9.24
CA ALA A 589 -7.24 12.37 -9.01
C ALA A 589 -6.72 11.66 -7.75
N ASN A 590 -5.52 12.00 -7.28
CA ASN A 590 -4.84 11.36 -6.15
C ASN A 590 -4.66 12.29 -4.93
N SER A 591 -5.40 13.40 -4.88
CA SER A 591 -5.31 14.43 -3.84
C SER A 591 -6.71 14.92 -3.48
N MET A 592 -6.97 16.22 -3.58
CA MET A 592 -8.27 16.87 -3.37
C MET A 592 -9.11 16.74 -4.64
N ARG A 593 -10.03 15.79 -4.69
CA ARG A 593 -10.76 15.40 -5.92
C ARG A 593 -11.86 16.39 -6.34
N GLY A 594 -12.19 17.36 -5.50
CA GLY A 594 -13.06 18.49 -5.88
C GLY A 594 -12.38 19.51 -6.83
N TRP A 595 -11.06 19.45 -6.97
CA TRP A 595 -10.25 20.38 -7.76
C TRP A 595 -9.34 19.68 -8.77
N GLN A 596 -9.04 20.38 -9.87
CA GLN A 596 -7.95 19.99 -10.75
C GLN A 596 -6.57 20.16 -10.05
N ALA A 597 -5.57 19.47 -10.55
CA ALA A 597 -4.21 19.65 -10.05
C ALA A 597 -3.78 21.12 -10.16
N ARG A 598 -3.19 21.65 -9.06
CA ARG A 598 -2.71 23.04 -8.99
C ARG A 598 -3.81 24.10 -9.12
N SER A 599 -5.07 23.80 -8.80
CA SER A 599 -6.16 24.79 -8.88
C SER A 599 -6.71 25.21 -7.52
N LEU A 600 -6.07 24.80 -6.41
CA LEU A 600 -6.46 25.13 -5.04
C LEU A 600 -5.29 25.76 -4.27
N GLY A 601 -5.57 26.80 -3.50
CA GLY A 601 -4.61 27.52 -2.66
C GLY A 601 -3.81 28.58 -3.41
N PRO A 602 -2.75 29.13 -2.82
CA PRO A 602 -2.35 28.97 -1.44
C PRO A 602 -3.29 29.68 -0.44
N GLY A 603 -3.56 29.03 0.68
CA GLY A 603 -4.41 29.57 1.75
C GLY A 603 -5.81 29.94 1.29
N CYS A 604 -6.23 31.17 1.59
CA CYS A 604 -7.52 31.74 1.17
C CYS A 604 -7.40 32.62 -0.10
N GLU A 605 -6.25 32.60 -0.77
CA GLU A 605 -6.04 33.41 -1.96
C GLU A 605 -6.90 32.88 -3.13
N ALA A 606 -7.55 33.78 -3.85
CA ALA A 606 -8.29 33.42 -5.04
C ALA A 606 -7.33 32.95 -6.14
N PRO A 607 -7.73 31.97 -6.99
CA PRO A 607 -6.91 31.53 -8.09
C PRO A 607 -6.43 32.72 -8.92
N SER A 608 -5.12 32.80 -9.15
CA SER A 608 -4.53 33.91 -9.89
C SER A 608 -5.11 33.96 -11.29
N GLN A 609 -5.68 35.10 -11.68
CA GLN A 609 -6.14 35.35 -13.05
C GLN A 609 -4.97 35.47 -14.04
N THR A 610 -3.76 35.51 -13.54
CA THR A 610 -2.53 35.58 -14.29
C THR A 610 -2.27 34.35 -15.14
N PHE A 611 -2.51 33.17 -14.52
CA PHE A 611 -2.34 31.90 -15.22
C PHE A 611 -3.65 31.50 -15.89
N ARG A 612 -3.62 31.38 -17.21
CA ARG A 612 -4.77 30.87 -17.99
C ARG A 612 -5.08 29.41 -17.66
N ILE A 613 -4.04 28.63 -17.27
CA ILE A 613 -4.16 27.29 -16.73
C ILE A 613 -3.69 27.32 -15.29
N PRO A 614 -4.47 26.77 -14.33
CA PRO A 614 -4.15 26.84 -12.90
C PRO A 614 -2.73 26.37 -12.55
N SER A 615 -2.04 27.12 -11.68
CA SER A 615 -0.65 26.89 -11.29
C SER A 615 -0.37 27.19 -9.81
N GLN A 616 -1.38 27.01 -8.95
CA GLN A 616 -1.29 27.24 -7.51
C GLN A 616 -0.36 26.26 -6.83
N THR A 617 0.54 26.81 -5.98
CA THR A 617 1.55 26.06 -5.23
C THR A 617 1.80 26.72 -3.87
N GLY A 618 2.49 26.02 -2.98
CA GLY A 618 2.88 26.56 -1.66
C GLY A 618 4.10 25.85 -1.08
N ASP A 619 4.61 26.38 0.02
CA ASP A 619 5.77 25.86 0.74
C ASP A 619 5.38 24.86 1.82
N LEU A 620 4.15 24.94 2.30
CA LEU A 620 3.53 24.03 3.28
C LEU A 620 2.32 23.34 2.66
N LYS A 621 2.16 22.05 2.92
CA LYS A 621 1.03 21.23 2.51
C LYS A 621 0.47 20.47 3.69
N ILE A 622 -0.85 20.48 3.84
CA ILE A 622 -1.57 19.56 4.74
C ILE A 622 -2.75 18.99 3.96
N GLU A 623 -2.89 17.67 3.97
CA GLU A 623 -3.96 16.97 3.25
C GLU A 623 -4.41 15.76 4.05
N ALA A 624 -5.73 15.55 4.15
CA ALA A 624 -6.36 14.39 4.77
C ALA A 624 -7.43 13.84 3.85
N ASN A 625 -7.44 12.52 3.65
CA ASN A 625 -8.39 11.84 2.78
C ASN A 625 -9.00 10.66 3.53
N VAL A 626 -10.31 10.48 3.37
CA VAL A 626 -11.06 9.34 3.91
C VAL A 626 -11.91 8.77 2.79
N GLU A 627 -11.79 7.47 2.52
CA GLU A 627 -12.52 6.79 1.47
C GLU A 627 -13.10 5.48 1.97
N TYR A 628 -14.42 5.34 1.89
CA TYR A 628 -15.13 4.10 2.11
C TYR A 628 -15.36 3.41 0.78
N ARG A 629 -14.78 2.22 0.62
CA ARG A 629 -14.84 1.35 -0.55
C ARG A 629 -15.78 0.19 -0.26
N PHE A 630 -16.56 -0.23 -1.26
CA PHE A 630 -17.48 -1.37 -1.12
C PHE A 630 -17.72 -2.04 -2.46
N ASP A 631 -17.73 -3.36 -2.44
CA ASP A 631 -18.08 -4.15 -3.63
C ASP A 631 -19.55 -3.89 -4.00
N LEU A 632 -19.80 -3.71 -5.29
CA LEU A 632 -21.12 -3.60 -5.86
C LEU A 632 -21.52 -4.97 -6.45
N PHE A 633 -21.29 -5.15 -7.72
CA PHE A 633 -21.60 -6.40 -8.42
C PHE A 633 -20.50 -6.68 -9.45
N TRP A 634 -20.30 -7.95 -9.77
CA TRP A 634 -19.28 -8.41 -10.69
C TRP A 634 -17.90 -7.92 -10.24
N LYS A 635 -17.24 -7.09 -11.01
CA LYS A 635 -15.92 -6.46 -10.72
C LYS A 635 -16.04 -4.96 -10.43
N LEU A 636 -17.24 -4.46 -10.21
CA LEU A 636 -17.49 -3.06 -9.94
C LEU A 636 -17.46 -2.81 -8.42
N GLU A 637 -16.69 -1.82 -8.01
CA GLU A 637 -16.64 -1.31 -6.64
C GLU A 637 -17.15 0.13 -6.63
N GLY A 638 -17.88 0.48 -5.59
CA GLY A 638 -18.27 1.85 -5.27
C GLY A 638 -17.32 2.48 -4.27
N ALA A 639 -17.21 3.80 -4.29
CA ALA A 639 -16.54 4.54 -3.24
C ALA A 639 -17.30 5.81 -2.86
N LEU A 640 -17.24 6.13 -1.57
CA LEU A 640 -17.63 7.42 -1.02
C LEU A 640 -16.40 8.03 -0.36
N PHE A 641 -16.14 9.31 -0.61
CA PHE A 641 -14.95 9.93 -0.06
C PHE A 641 -15.19 11.35 0.43
N VAL A 642 -14.30 11.77 1.31
CA VAL A 642 -14.16 13.13 1.80
C VAL A 642 -12.68 13.46 1.81
N ASP A 643 -12.31 14.56 1.16
CA ASP A 643 -10.96 15.07 1.12
C ASP A 643 -10.93 16.45 1.79
N ALA A 644 -9.87 16.76 2.54
CA ALA A 644 -9.67 18.06 3.18
C ALA A 644 -8.18 18.42 3.15
N GLY A 645 -7.86 19.66 2.81
CA GLY A 645 -6.46 20.09 2.77
C GLY A 645 -6.29 21.42 2.04
N ASN A 646 -5.04 21.87 2.00
CA ASN A 646 -4.61 23.05 1.24
C ASN A 646 -3.07 23.10 1.15
N VAL A 647 -2.57 24.08 0.44
CA VAL A 647 -1.18 24.53 0.49
C VAL A 647 -1.11 25.96 0.99
N TRP A 648 0.01 26.35 1.58
CA TRP A 648 0.24 27.71 2.10
C TRP A 648 1.67 28.17 1.80
N SER A 649 1.89 29.47 1.74
CA SER A 649 3.19 30.09 1.76
C SER A 649 3.67 30.31 3.21
N ILE A 650 4.95 30.08 3.48
CA ILE A 650 5.58 30.33 4.79
C ILE A 650 6.64 31.43 4.70
N GLN A 651 7.03 31.86 3.51
CA GLN A 651 8.11 32.83 3.26
C GLN A 651 7.59 34.24 2.96
N GLN A 652 6.30 34.41 2.74
CA GLN A 652 5.70 35.72 2.52
C GLN A 652 5.25 36.35 3.84
N GLU A 653 5.27 37.68 3.91
CA GLU A 653 4.63 38.42 4.99
C GLU A 653 3.13 38.05 5.08
N LYS A 654 2.51 38.30 6.24
CA LYS A 654 1.11 37.92 6.49
C LYS A 654 0.19 38.36 5.36
N SER A 655 -0.27 37.41 4.58
CA SER A 655 -1.18 37.57 3.45
C SER A 655 -2.26 36.47 3.50
N LEU A 656 -3.22 36.51 2.60
CA LEU A 656 -4.25 35.46 2.48
C LEU A 656 -3.66 34.08 2.12
N SER A 657 -2.45 34.06 1.52
CA SER A 657 -1.70 32.84 1.19
C SER A 657 -0.91 32.26 2.35
N SER A 658 -0.66 33.04 3.42
CA SER A 658 0.19 32.65 4.55
C SER A 658 -0.46 31.62 5.45
N PHE A 659 0.37 30.73 6.00
CA PHE A 659 -0.07 29.78 7.02
C PHE A 659 -0.28 30.48 8.37
N ASP A 660 -1.47 30.33 8.95
CA ASP A 660 -1.79 30.77 10.30
C ASP A 660 -2.62 29.71 11.02
N PHE A 661 -2.10 29.19 12.12
CA PHE A 661 -2.82 28.21 12.96
C PHE A 661 -4.17 28.71 13.45
N ARG A 662 -4.30 30.01 13.71
CA ARG A 662 -5.55 30.61 14.20
C ARG A 662 -6.64 30.64 13.14
N ASN A 663 -6.23 30.68 11.87
CA ASN A 663 -7.14 30.72 10.72
C ASN A 663 -7.18 29.39 9.95
N LEU A 664 -6.58 28.33 10.48
CA LEU A 664 -6.44 27.04 9.79
C LEU A 664 -7.79 26.47 9.33
N ALA A 665 -8.79 26.50 10.21
CA ALA A 665 -10.13 25.99 9.89
C ALA A 665 -10.81 26.71 8.71
N ASN A 666 -10.58 28.02 8.54
CA ASN A 666 -11.12 28.78 7.43
C ASN A 666 -10.33 28.63 6.15
N SER A 667 -9.03 28.28 6.24
CA SER A 667 -8.14 28.14 5.10
C SER A 667 -8.04 26.69 4.58
N ILE A 668 -8.59 25.70 5.28
CA ILE A 668 -8.68 24.33 4.78
C ILE A 668 -9.84 24.21 3.79
N ALA A 669 -9.56 23.77 2.57
CA ALA A 669 -10.58 23.37 1.62
C ALA A 669 -11.11 21.96 1.93
N ALA A 670 -12.36 21.69 1.56
CA ALA A 670 -12.97 20.37 1.74
C ALA A 670 -13.84 20.01 0.54
N ASP A 671 -13.81 18.74 0.16
CA ASP A 671 -14.73 18.17 -0.83
C ASP A 671 -15.27 16.82 -0.35
N TRP A 672 -16.30 16.36 -1.02
CA TRP A 672 -16.83 15.02 -0.91
C TRP A 672 -17.15 14.49 -2.29
N GLY A 673 -17.27 13.19 -2.44
CA GLY A 673 -17.59 12.67 -3.74
C GLY A 673 -17.92 11.21 -3.76
N VAL A 674 -18.21 10.77 -4.97
CA VAL A 674 -18.54 9.39 -5.30
C VAL A 674 -17.59 8.87 -6.36
N GLY A 675 -17.30 7.58 -6.34
CA GLY A 675 -16.44 6.97 -7.33
C GLY A 675 -16.88 5.57 -7.68
N ALA A 676 -16.55 5.17 -8.91
CA ALA A 676 -16.72 3.82 -9.43
C ALA A 676 -15.34 3.25 -9.78
N ARG A 677 -15.13 1.96 -9.48
CA ARG A 677 -13.92 1.23 -9.77
C ARG A 677 -14.27 -0.06 -10.49
N ILE A 678 -13.51 -0.41 -11.52
CA ILE A 678 -13.62 -1.70 -12.20
C ILE A 678 -12.31 -2.45 -11.98
N ASP A 679 -12.38 -3.52 -11.19
CA ASP A 679 -11.24 -4.38 -10.91
C ASP A 679 -11.12 -5.45 -11.99
N LEU A 680 -10.09 -5.34 -12.83
CA LEU A 680 -9.76 -6.30 -13.89
C LEU A 680 -8.71 -7.34 -13.43
N ASN A 681 -8.42 -7.44 -12.12
CA ASN A 681 -7.42 -8.24 -11.42
C ASN A 681 -5.96 -7.75 -11.65
N PHE A 682 -5.60 -7.40 -12.88
CA PHE A 682 -4.27 -6.85 -13.23
C PHE A 682 -4.25 -5.32 -13.25
N LEU A 683 -5.42 -4.68 -13.28
CA LEU A 683 -5.61 -3.25 -13.42
C LEU A 683 -6.94 -2.83 -12.79
N VAL A 684 -6.95 -1.77 -12.01
CA VAL A 684 -8.17 -1.12 -11.51
C VAL A 684 -8.37 0.17 -12.28
N LEU A 685 -9.48 0.27 -13.00
CA LEU A 685 -9.91 1.53 -13.62
C LEU A 685 -10.85 2.25 -12.66
N ARG A 686 -10.69 3.53 -12.50
CA ARG A 686 -11.55 4.34 -11.63
C ARG A 686 -12.04 5.60 -12.30
N LEU A 687 -13.24 5.99 -11.90
CA LEU A 687 -13.86 7.26 -12.22
C LEU A 687 -14.35 7.89 -10.92
N ASP A 688 -13.83 9.04 -10.57
CA ASP A 688 -14.18 9.78 -9.36
C ASP A 688 -14.82 11.12 -9.73
N MET A 689 -15.89 11.50 -9.03
CA MET A 689 -16.51 12.81 -9.11
C MET A 689 -16.48 13.45 -7.73
N GLY A 690 -15.66 14.49 -7.58
CA GLY A 690 -15.54 15.29 -6.36
C GLY A 690 -16.35 16.58 -6.44
N MET A 691 -17.08 16.91 -5.39
CA MET A 691 -17.91 18.10 -5.25
C MET A 691 -17.38 18.96 -4.11
N LYS A 692 -17.13 20.24 -4.39
CA LYS A 692 -16.60 21.18 -3.41
C LYS A 692 -17.59 21.40 -2.26
N LEU A 693 -17.14 21.28 -1.02
CA LEU A 693 -17.89 21.60 0.21
C LEU A 693 -17.50 22.97 0.75
N HIS A 694 -16.19 23.17 0.91
CA HIS A 694 -15.63 24.39 1.47
C HIS A 694 -14.47 24.86 0.57
N GLU A 695 -14.61 26.05 0.00
CA GLU A 695 -13.61 26.69 -0.86
C GLU A 695 -13.16 28.02 -0.22
N PRO A 696 -11.96 28.04 0.40
CA PRO A 696 -11.50 29.17 1.22
C PRO A 696 -11.36 30.51 0.50
N SER A 697 -11.21 30.47 -0.82
CA SER A 697 -11.04 31.66 -1.66
C SER A 697 -12.34 32.39 -1.98
N ARG A 698 -13.50 31.81 -1.63
CA ARG A 698 -14.81 32.44 -1.90
C ARG A 698 -15.24 33.35 -0.77
N GLU A 699 -16.00 34.38 -1.09
CA GLU A 699 -16.64 35.25 -0.11
C GLU A 699 -17.58 34.45 0.84
N ASN A 700 -18.31 33.47 0.30
CA ASN A 700 -19.07 32.47 1.06
C ASN A 700 -18.41 31.10 0.87
N PRO A 701 -17.50 30.67 1.76
CA PRO A 701 -16.68 29.48 1.56
C PRO A 701 -17.47 28.17 1.49
N TRP A 702 -18.62 28.06 2.18
CA TRP A 702 -19.44 26.85 2.24
C TRP A 702 -20.42 26.79 1.08
N LEU A 703 -20.23 25.83 0.14
CA LEU A 703 -21.12 25.63 -0.99
C LEU A 703 -22.38 24.90 -0.55
N LYS A 704 -23.53 25.44 -0.98
CA LYS A 704 -24.85 24.82 -0.75
C LYS A 704 -25.07 23.65 -1.74
N PRO A 705 -25.90 22.64 -1.38
CA PRO A 705 -26.18 21.50 -2.26
C PRO A 705 -26.60 21.87 -3.69
N GLY A 706 -27.30 22.98 -3.88
CA GLY A 706 -27.69 23.49 -5.21
C GLY A 706 -26.54 24.05 -6.06
N GLU A 707 -25.34 24.19 -5.49
CA GLU A 707 -24.16 24.72 -6.17
C GLU A 707 -23.18 23.61 -6.59
N TRP A 708 -23.25 22.42 -5.98
CA TRP A 708 -22.33 21.31 -6.22
C TRP A 708 -22.25 20.88 -7.68
N LEU A 709 -23.37 20.86 -8.40
CA LEU A 709 -23.43 20.47 -9.81
C LEU A 709 -23.46 21.67 -10.78
N LYS A 710 -23.19 22.87 -10.27
CA LYS A 710 -23.04 24.07 -11.12
C LYS A 710 -21.60 24.21 -11.62
N ARG A 711 -21.39 25.18 -12.52
CA ARG A 711 -20.05 25.54 -12.99
C ARG A 711 -19.14 25.86 -11.80
N ASP A 712 -17.95 25.30 -11.82
CA ASP A 712 -16.93 25.40 -10.77
C ASP A 712 -17.31 24.78 -9.40
N GLY A 713 -18.32 23.93 -9.36
CA GLY A 713 -18.70 23.21 -8.13
C GLY A 713 -18.17 21.77 -8.03
N TYR A 714 -17.66 21.20 -9.12
CA TYR A 714 -17.20 19.81 -9.17
C TYR A 714 -16.04 19.59 -10.13
N SER A 715 -15.35 18.47 -9.95
CA SER A 715 -14.37 17.90 -10.88
C SER A 715 -14.60 16.41 -11.08
N VAL A 716 -14.27 15.92 -12.27
CA VAL A 716 -14.33 14.49 -12.60
C VAL A 716 -12.93 14.02 -12.99
N HIS A 717 -12.52 12.90 -12.44
CA HIS A 717 -11.21 12.32 -12.66
C HIS A 717 -11.32 10.86 -13.09
N PHE A 718 -10.63 10.52 -14.16
CA PHE A 718 -10.38 9.15 -14.56
C PHE A 718 -8.95 8.78 -14.20
N GLY A 719 -8.75 7.61 -13.63
CA GLY A 719 -7.42 7.16 -13.20
C GLY A 719 -7.28 5.66 -13.22
N VAL A 720 -6.03 5.21 -13.00
CA VAL A 720 -5.65 3.81 -12.93
C VAL A 720 -5.11 3.52 -11.53
N GLY A 721 -5.61 2.46 -10.90
CA GLY A 721 -5.28 2.10 -9.52
C GLY A 721 -6.14 2.81 -8.48
N TYR A 722 -5.88 2.50 -7.19
CA TYR A 722 -6.50 3.22 -6.07
C TYR A 722 -5.81 4.57 -5.86
N PRO A 723 -6.51 5.60 -5.33
CA PRO A 723 -5.92 6.93 -5.16
C PRO A 723 -4.82 6.97 -4.07
N PHE A 724 -4.88 6.05 -3.09
CA PHE A 724 -3.92 5.89 -2.00
C PHE A 724 -4.09 4.54 -1.30
#